data_c9a5b23d4bfc7f337f9bfd1933079918
#
_entry.id   c9a5b23d4bfc7f337f9bfd1933079918
#
_cell.length_a   1.000
_cell.length_b   1.000
_cell.length_c   1.000
_cell.angle_alpha   90.00
_cell.angle_beta   90.00
_cell.angle_gamma   90.00
#
_symmetry.space_group_name_H-M   'P 1'
#
loop_
_entity.id
_entity.type
_entity.pdbx_description
1 polymer ?
#
loop_
_entity_poly.entity_id
_entity_poly.type
_entity_poly.pdbx_seq_one_letter_code
_entity_poly.pdbx_strand_id
1 'polypeptide(L)'
;MTATRTQKTAIDQRLILELSIDAQGEVTRKPSQLGRKDTLEGKLLAEIYPGIQVARVSVPHELTPYEQSVVENRMAKLIYGGVEYRLVGASNSAKDGKFYFVDLAHSKQIAERFQHWPEAAMVYFAILVSDCKLMVDEPNFRVAVVQEHALGTNDCRGWVRESVYRKLKIGTNRFCQFRLAFDAHEPKQAKGALKAMSDRVADRLGVDLILPDSATKPALKGGLRFLPQLGTSGRLYTGPAVLGIKEISRALEFGSSYTLVEHASEDSLQLEIMPRAIEQIRKVRRAWDEGDYDALLELLGKSSDVAAFEDEDASFDPEALENGASQVSEEWEPAEAVLLADRSGTSIKFPYVSNQINRKLARWAFRICTGGGFRLPAFALADDGVLIEHRGKILSASDWIPLDTSITSLTAEQGLCIRYPIRMQEDLLPIRHLTNDELVPLLKRTLGAEIDESQIASVLDRQLRMEGTYILHSETAKRNGGDFDFDTICVMPSDQFPRFVAGRIAYGEQFRQTKTKLTKAKSPWWNVCLVAMKARGNRIGSITDLKTSCLAAGRPDLAYKLVEQLQNALDSLKHRVAIDESVISEIRKEVVPAPWLKFKRERRVSDLPAHLDVADTDKVGRLYNVLRKELGFLPNESGNGFEDRMSIEDFRGLFSGETITKGMFEECQLINSIYADVASRIVEREEEVKLQLANAQALWDALRKCEDKEQRRSAVLARNKAQSALWEHEQDARDQFSSLHLFVHYWAQGKQENRRAWAQAMNTIVSNGTGSGAVLFQSFPQEVVDAFAEATGGQRVRVRLPKTINGYVWFDDQQRAFLVERIANPEGPEGVKRVFLFQYKGKRSLTFEDTSIPATLGCS
;
A
#
# COMPACT_ATOMS: atom_id res chain seq x y z
N MET A 1 -4.83 -8.96 -40.50
CA MET A 1 -4.43 -7.56 -40.32
C MET A 1 -4.46 -7.28 -38.82
N THR A 2 -3.33 -7.40 -38.18
CA THR A 2 -3.14 -7.13 -36.77
C THR A 2 -3.07 -5.63 -36.58
N ALA A 3 -4.13 -5.04 -36.09
CA ALA A 3 -4.11 -3.64 -35.65
C ALA A 3 -3.20 -3.54 -34.42
N THR A 4 -1.97 -3.14 -34.65
CA THR A 4 -1.08 -2.60 -33.63
C THR A 4 -1.79 -1.40 -33.02
N ARG A 5 -2.27 -1.52 -31.78
CA ARG A 5 -2.85 -0.41 -31.03
C ARG A 5 -1.74 0.63 -30.84
N THR A 6 -1.73 1.62 -31.71
CA THR A 6 -0.92 2.81 -31.64
C THR A 6 -1.02 3.43 -30.25
N GLN A 7 0.11 3.91 -29.76
CA GLN A 7 0.26 4.71 -28.53
C GLN A 7 -0.97 5.58 -28.28
N LYS A 8 -1.74 5.24 -27.24
CA LYS A 8 -2.74 6.16 -26.71
C LYS A 8 -2.02 7.44 -26.32
N THR A 9 -2.30 8.49 -27.04
CA THR A 9 -1.89 9.85 -26.69
C THR A 9 -2.35 10.16 -25.28
N ALA A 10 -1.58 10.97 -24.56
CA ALA A 10 -1.73 11.36 -23.16
C ALA A 10 -3.10 12.01 -22.76
N ILE A 11 -4.11 11.92 -23.60
CA ILE A 11 -5.38 12.66 -23.53
C ILE A 11 -6.48 11.88 -22.78
N ASP A 12 -6.29 10.60 -22.44
CA ASP A 12 -7.37 9.73 -21.94
C ASP A 12 -7.17 9.24 -20.50
N GLN A 13 -6.53 10.03 -19.65
CA GLN A 13 -6.47 9.73 -18.21
C GLN A 13 -7.79 10.15 -17.55
N ARG A 14 -8.71 9.22 -17.38
CA ARG A 14 -9.95 9.45 -16.64
C ARG A 14 -9.65 9.50 -15.16
N LEU A 15 -9.95 10.62 -14.52
CA LEU A 15 -9.82 10.76 -13.07
C LEU A 15 -10.96 10.03 -12.36
N ILE A 16 -10.60 9.41 -11.24
CA ILE A 16 -11.55 9.00 -10.22
C ILE A 16 -11.91 10.26 -9.40
N LEU A 17 -13.18 10.62 -9.38
CA LEU A 17 -13.67 11.78 -8.64
C LEU A 17 -13.61 11.49 -7.13
N GLU A 18 -12.82 12.29 -6.38
CA GLU A 18 -12.73 12.17 -4.93
C GLU A 18 -13.80 13.03 -4.26
N LEU A 19 -14.68 12.41 -3.49
CA LEU A 19 -15.75 13.06 -2.75
C LEU A 19 -15.69 12.68 -1.27
N SER A 20 -16.29 13.51 -0.43
CA SER A 20 -16.60 13.17 0.96
C SER A 20 -18.03 13.48 1.29
N ILE A 21 -18.64 12.64 2.13
CA ILE A 21 -19.94 12.89 2.75
C ILE A 21 -19.66 13.14 4.23
N ASP A 22 -20.09 14.26 4.75
CA ASP A 22 -19.98 14.55 6.19
C ASP A 22 -21.13 13.92 7.01
N ALA A 23 -21.11 14.11 8.32
CA ALA A 23 -22.14 13.60 9.22
C ALA A 23 -23.54 14.20 8.99
N GLN A 24 -23.64 15.36 8.34
CA GLN A 24 -24.87 16.05 7.93
C GLN A 24 -25.35 15.61 6.55
N GLY A 25 -24.59 14.76 5.85
CA GLY A 25 -24.91 14.30 4.50
C GLY A 25 -24.53 15.30 3.40
N GLU A 26 -23.76 16.33 3.72
CA GLU A 26 -23.22 17.26 2.74
C GLU A 26 -22.12 16.59 1.92
N VAL A 27 -22.14 16.84 0.61
CA VAL A 27 -21.17 16.25 -0.33
C VAL A 27 -20.17 17.31 -0.72
N THR A 28 -18.92 17.09 -0.40
CA THR A 28 -17.83 17.97 -0.79
C THR A 28 -16.83 17.22 -1.67
N ARG A 29 -16.17 17.95 -2.57
CA ARG A 29 -15.11 17.40 -3.39
C ARG A 29 -13.80 17.48 -2.62
N LYS A 30 -13.09 16.35 -2.56
CA LYS A 30 -11.70 16.34 -2.13
C LYS A 30 -10.78 16.53 -3.33
N PRO A 31 -9.66 17.24 -3.16
CA PRO A 31 -8.66 17.32 -4.22
C PRO A 31 -8.11 15.92 -4.52
N SER A 32 -8.03 15.55 -5.80
CA SER A 32 -7.44 14.28 -6.19
C SER A 32 -5.93 14.30 -5.96
N GLN A 33 -5.41 13.23 -5.39
CA GLN A 33 -3.97 12.99 -5.38
C GLN A 33 -3.59 12.47 -6.77
N LEU A 34 -2.78 13.21 -7.52
CA LEU A 34 -2.38 12.77 -8.85
C LEU A 34 -1.45 11.56 -8.78
N GLY A 35 -2.04 10.40 -8.93
CA GLY A 35 -1.33 9.15 -9.03
C GLY A 35 -2.18 8.12 -9.78
N ARG A 36 -1.58 6.98 -10.13
CA ARG A 36 -2.31 5.86 -10.77
C ARG A 36 -3.54 5.44 -9.98
N LYS A 37 -3.51 5.61 -8.65
CA LYS A 37 -4.62 5.27 -7.75
C LYS A 37 -5.86 6.12 -7.99
N ASP A 38 -5.67 7.34 -8.47
CA ASP A 38 -6.76 8.31 -8.67
C ASP A 38 -7.20 8.41 -10.14
N THR A 39 -6.63 7.58 -11.00
CA THR A 39 -6.98 7.48 -12.41
C THR A 39 -7.54 6.10 -12.73
N LEU A 40 -8.28 5.99 -13.82
CA LEU A 40 -8.73 4.71 -14.38
C LEU A 40 -7.67 4.03 -15.25
N GLU A 41 -6.52 4.69 -15.46
CA GLU A 41 -5.39 4.10 -16.17
C GLU A 41 -4.86 2.87 -15.45
N GLY A 42 -4.65 1.79 -16.18
CA GLY A 42 -4.15 0.55 -15.61
C GLY A 42 -5.17 -0.24 -14.78
N LYS A 43 -6.44 0.13 -14.83
CA LYS A 43 -7.52 -0.58 -14.12
C LYS A 43 -8.41 -1.34 -15.11
N LEU A 44 -8.73 -2.59 -14.77
CA LEU A 44 -9.62 -3.41 -15.58
C LEU A 44 -10.99 -2.75 -15.78
N LEU A 45 -11.43 -1.98 -14.79
CA LEU A 45 -12.72 -1.28 -14.82
C LEU A 45 -12.88 -0.42 -16.08
N ALA A 46 -11.84 0.31 -16.46
CA ALA A 46 -11.89 1.18 -17.62
C ALA A 46 -11.92 0.44 -18.95
N GLU A 47 -11.26 -0.72 -18.99
CA GLU A 47 -11.20 -1.54 -20.21
C GLU A 47 -12.53 -2.27 -20.47
N ILE A 48 -13.22 -2.69 -19.38
CA ILE A 48 -14.49 -3.43 -19.48
C ILE A 48 -15.67 -2.50 -19.67
N TYR A 49 -15.63 -1.31 -19.06
CA TYR A 49 -16.72 -0.32 -19.11
C TYR A 49 -16.22 0.99 -19.72
N PRO A 50 -16.10 1.06 -21.07
CA PRO A 50 -15.73 2.30 -21.75
C PRO A 50 -16.72 3.42 -21.43
N GLY A 51 -16.22 4.58 -21.02
CA GLY A 51 -17.05 5.72 -20.71
C GLY A 51 -17.55 5.79 -19.26
N ILE A 52 -17.24 4.81 -18.41
CA ILE A 52 -17.64 4.81 -17.00
C ILE A 52 -17.15 6.05 -16.25
N GLN A 53 -18.03 6.65 -15.47
CA GLN A 53 -17.67 7.71 -14.53
C GLN A 53 -17.59 7.13 -13.12
N VAL A 54 -16.47 7.36 -12.44
CA VAL A 54 -16.19 6.77 -11.14
C VAL A 54 -15.95 7.86 -10.10
N ALA A 55 -16.59 7.71 -8.95
CA ALA A 55 -16.28 8.50 -7.77
C ALA A 55 -15.82 7.57 -6.62
N ARG A 56 -14.79 7.99 -5.88
CA ARG A 56 -14.39 7.40 -4.61
C ARG A 56 -14.87 8.33 -3.49
N VAL A 57 -15.73 7.82 -2.63
CA VAL A 57 -16.43 8.61 -1.63
C VAL A 57 -15.96 8.22 -0.24
N SER A 58 -15.49 9.20 0.52
CA SER A 58 -15.12 9.03 1.93
C SER A 58 -16.31 9.34 2.83
N VAL A 59 -16.51 8.53 3.85
CA VAL A 59 -17.53 8.74 4.90
C VAL A 59 -16.89 8.70 6.28
N PRO A 60 -17.39 9.48 7.27
CA PRO A 60 -16.82 9.51 8.61
C PRO A 60 -16.88 8.15 9.31
N HIS A 61 -15.93 7.88 10.20
CA HIS A 61 -15.88 6.64 10.96
C HIS A 61 -16.87 6.63 12.14
N GLU A 62 -16.90 7.70 12.89
CA GLU A 62 -17.74 7.83 14.08
C GLU A 62 -18.99 8.64 13.74
N LEU A 63 -20.13 7.99 13.80
CA LEU A 63 -21.43 8.57 13.51
C LEU A 63 -22.41 8.12 14.60
N THR A 64 -23.24 9.02 15.05
CA THR A 64 -24.42 8.66 15.84
C THR A 64 -25.40 7.86 14.97
N PRO A 65 -26.34 7.10 15.55
CA PRO A 65 -27.34 6.36 14.75
C PRO A 65 -28.14 7.26 13.79
N TYR A 66 -28.41 8.52 14.18
CA TYR A 66 -29.08 9.48 13.32
C TYR A 66 -28.21 9.90 12.14
N GLU A 67 -26.98 10.32 12.41
CA GLU A 67 -26.01 10.71 11.39
C GLU A 67 -25.72 9.54 10.42
N GLN A 68 -25.61 8.32 10.95
CA GLN A 68 -25.47 7.14 10.12
C GLN A 68 -26.63 7.00 9.11
N SER A 69 -27.87 7.18 9.56
CA SER A 69 -29.04 7.15 8.68
C SER A 69 -29.01 8.26 7.61
N VAL A 70 -28.55 9.45 7.98
CA VAL A 70 -28.38 10.58 7.04
C VAL A 70 -27.36 10.23 5.97
N VAL A 71 -26.18 9.72 6.38
CA VAL A 71 -25.11 9.34 5.45
C VAL A 71 -25.54 8.16 4.56
N GLU A 72 -26.21 7.13 5.11
CA GLU A 72 -26.73 5.99 4.32
C GLU A 72 -27.73 6.46 3.24
N ASN A 73 -28.62 7.37 3.58
CA ASN A 73 -29.57 7.93 2.63
C ASN A 73 -28.87 8.73 1.53
N ARG A 74 -27.84 9.49 1.86
CA ARG A 74 -27.03 10.19 0.88
C ARG A 74 -26.24 9.25 -0.01
N MET A 75 -25.64 8.19 0.53
CA MET A 75 -24.96 7.14 -0.22
C MET A 75 -25.91 6.39 -1.17
N ALA A 76 -27.16 6.18 -0.78
CA ALA A 76 -28.15 5.51 -1.63
C ALA A 76 -28.49 6.34 -2.87
N LYS A 77 -28.37 7.66 -2.79
CA LYS A 77 -28.64 8.59 -3.90
C LYS A 77 -27.63 9.75 -3.87
N LEU A 78 -26.49 9.51 -4.49
CA LEU A 78 -25.43 10.51 -4.62
C LEU A 78 -25.55 11.22 -5.96
N ILE A 79 -25.74 12.54 -5.94
CA ILE A 79 -25.75 13.39 -7.14
C ILE A 79 -24.63 14.41 -6.98
N TYR A 80 -23.74 14.48 -7.98
CA TYR A 80 -22.66 15.46 -8.02
C TYR A 80 -22.37 15.88 -9.46
N GLY A 81 -22.22 17.18 -9.69
CA GLY A 81 -21.95 17.73 -11.03
C GLY A 81 -23.02 17.36 -12.08
N GLY A 82 -24.29 17.16 -11.68
CA GLY A 82 -25.36 16.73 -12.58
C GLY A 82 -25.39 15.23 -12.89
N VAL A 83 -24.44 14.43 -12.36
CA VAL A 83 -24.37 12.97 -12.54
C VAL A 83 -24.91 12.28 -11.29
N GLU A 84 -25.75 11.27 -11.50
CA GLU A 84 -26.23 10.39 -10.43
C GLU A 84 -25.29 9.19 -10.31
N TYR A 85 -24.69 9.04 -9.14
CA TYR A 85 -23.78 7.95 -8.80
C TYR A 85 -24.43 6.94 -7.87
N ARG A 86 -24.08 5.68 -8.02
CA ARG A 86 -24.53 4.56 -7.18
C ARG A 86 -23.34 3.81 -6.58
N LEU A 87 -23.46 3.46 -5.32
CA LEU A 87 -22.52 2.61 -4.63
C LEU A 87 -22.48 1.23 -5.28
N VAL A 88 -21.28 0.78 -5.66
CA VAL A 88 -21.08 -0.50 -6.34
C VAL A 88 -20.12 -1.43 -5.60
N GLY A 89 -19.27 -0.89 -4.75
CA GLY A 89 -18.33 -1.73 -4.02
C GLY A 89 -17.22 -0.93 -3.33
N ALA A 90 -16.21 -1.66 -2.90
CA ALA A 90 -15.03 -1.08 -2.28
C ALA A 90 -13.78 -1.85 -2.72
N SER A 91 -12.65 -1.30 -2.35
CA SER A 91 -11.38 -2.01 -2.22
C SER A 91 -11.06 -2.14 -0.73
N ASN A 92 -9.81 -2.43 -0.40
CA ASN A 92 -9.34 -2.41 0.98
C ASN A 92 -9.55 -1.08 1.70
N SER A 93 -9.78 -0.01 0.95
CA SER A 93 -10.15 1.30 1.49
C SER A 93 -11.53 1.34 2.19
N ALA A 94 -12.31 0.26 2.13
CA ALA A 94 -13.59 0.18 2.85
C ALA A 94 -13.44 0.43 4.35
N LYS A 95 -12.38 -0.11 4.96
CA LYS A 95 -12.05 0.12 6.38
C LYS A 95 -11.78 1.59 6.70
N ASP A 96 -11.20 2.33 5.73
CA ASP A 96 -10.97 3.77 5.83
C ASP A 96 -12.22 4.60 5.49
N GLY A 97 -13.38 3.96 5.39
CA GLY A 97 -14.63 4.60 5.02
C GLY A 97 -14.67 5.10 3.58
N LYS A 98 -13.84 4.55 2.68
CA LYS A 98 -13.79 4.96 1.26
C LYS A 98 -14.43 3.90 0.38
N PHE A 99 -15.39 4.32 -0.44
CA PHE A 99 -16.21 3.43 -1.29
C PHE A 99 -16.24 3.92 -2.72
N TYR A 100 -16.44 2.98 -3.66
CA TYR A 100 -16.55 3.30 -5.07
C TYR A 100 -18.00 3.42 -5.51
N PHE A 101 -18.27 4.50 -6.20
CA PHE A 101 -19.53 4.83 -6.84
C PHE A 101 -19.30 4.97 -8.34
N VAL A 102 -20.25 4.54 -9.12
CA VAL A 102 -20.23 4.71 -10.57
C VAL A 102 -21.52 5.36 -11.04
N ASP A 103 -21.50 5.92 -12.22
CA ASP A 103 -22.70 6.49 -12.82
C ASP A 103 -23.84 5.46 -12.90
N LEU A 104 -25.07 5.95 -12.91
CA LEU A 104 -26.27 5.12 -12.85
C LEU A 104 -26.34 4.10 -13.99
N ALA A 105 -25.83 4.43 -15.18
CA ALA A 105 -25.91 3.56 -16.36
C ALA A 105 -25.09 2.28 -16.16
N HIS A 106 -23.88 2.41 -15.63
CA HIS A 106 -22.99 1.26 -15.40
C HIS A 106 -23.25 0.53 -14.08
N SER A 107 -23.93 1.18 -13.12
CA SER A 107 -24.14 0.59 -11.79
C SER A 107 -24.92 -0.72 -11.81
N LYS A 108 -25.88 -0.86 -12.72
CA LYS A 108 -26.68 -2.09 -12.89
C LYS A 108 -25.81 -3.25 -13.39
N GLN A 109 -25.00 -3.02 -14.40
CA GLN A 109 -24.10 -4.02 -14.98
C GLN A 109 -23.07 -4.50 -13.93
N ILE A 110 -22.57 -3.60 -13.09
CA ILE A 110 -21.67 -3.96 -11.99
C ILE A 110 -22.40 -4.75 -10.91
N ALA A 111 -23.63 -4.37 -10.55
CA ALA A 111 -24.44 -5.15 -9.62
C ALA A 111 -24.66 -6.60 -10.12
N GLU A 112 -24.98 -6.76 -11.40
CA GLU A 112 -25.11 -8.08 -12.06
C GLU A 112 -23.81 -8.87 -12.05
N ARG A 113 -22.65 -8.20 -12.31
CA ARG A 113 -21.32 -8.81 -12.26
C ARG A 113 -21.06 -9.47 -10.91
N PHE A 114 -21.46 -8.84 -9.82
CA PHE A 114 -21.38 -9.38 -8.47
C PHE A 114 -22.59 -10.20 -8.05
N GLN A 115 -23.42 -10.64 -9.00
CA GLN A 115 -24.62 -11.48 -8.76
C GLN A 115 -25.57 -10.85 -7.72
N HIS A 116 -25.69 -9.51 -7.73
CA HIS A 116 -26.44 -8.74 -6.74
C HIS A 116 -26.09 -9.08 -5.28
N TRP A 117 -24.83 -9.37 -5.03
CA TRP A 117 -24.32 -9.72 -3.71
C TRP A 117 -23.43 -8.59 -3.16
N PRO A 118 -23.95 -7.72 -2.26
CA PRO A 118 -23.23 -6.55 -1.75
C PRO A 118 -21.90 -6.89 -1.06
N GLU A 119 -21.86 -7.95 -0.27
CA GLU A 119 -20.65 -8.36 0.45
C GLU A 119 -19.55 -8.80 -0.52
N ALA A 120 -19.93 -9.48 -1.60
CA ALA A 120 -18.97 -9.84 -2.64
C ALA A 120 -18.43 -8.58 -3.35
N ALA A 121 -19.30 -7.60 -3.61
CA ALA A 121 -18.88 -6.33 -4.19
C ALA A 121 -17.92 -5.56 -3.26
N MET A 122 -18.20 -5.50 -1.95
CA MET A 122 -17.30 -4.85 -0.99
C MET A 122 -15.92 -5.51 -0.91
N VAL A 123 -15.82 -6.82 -1.13
CA VAL A 123 -14.55 -7.55 -1.04
C VAL A 123 -13.83 -7.63 -2.38
N TYR A 124 -14.56 -7.86 -3.47
CA TYR A 124 -13.96 -8.23 -4.76
C TYR A 124 -13.99 -7.13 -5.82
N PHE A 125 -14.59 -5.97 -5.54
CA PHE A 125 -14.53 -4.84 -6.46
C PHE A 125 -13.09 -4.37 -6.70
N ALA A 126 -12.22 -4.61 -5.72
CA ALA A 126 -10.78 -4.41 -5.83
C ALA A 126 -10.15 -5.05 -7.08
N ILE A 127 -10.69 -6.17 -7.57
CA ILE A 127 -10.19 -6.83 -8.81
C ILE A 127 -10.28 -5.88 -10.00
N LEU A 128 -11.32 -5.06 -10.08
CA LEU A 128 -11.58 -4.15 -11.19
C LEU A 128 -10.82 -2.82 -11.07
N VAL A 129 -10.54 -2.38 -9.83
CA VAL A 129 -9.92 -1.07 -9.55
C VAL A 129 -8.47 -1.15 -9.07
N SER A 130 -7.91 -2.36 -8.94
CA SER A 130 -6.49 -2.55 -8.66
C SER A 130 -5.63 -2.01 -9.80
N ASP A 131 -4.51 -1.37 -9.45
CA ASP A 131 -3.52 -0.94 -10.43
C ASP A 131 -2.81 -2.16 -11.03
N CYS A 132 -3.00 -2.39 -12.31
CA CYS A 132 -2.23 -3.37 -13.08
C CYS A 132 -1.10 -2.66 -13.81
N LYS A 133 0.12 -3.11 -13.58
CA LYS A 133 1.33 -2.55 -14.22
C LYS A 133 1.36 -2.85 -15.71
N LEU A 134 0.88 -4.04 -16.06
CA LEU A 134 0.83 -4.56 -17.42
C LEU A 134 -0.55 -5.12 -17.67
N MET A 135 -1.08 -4.92 -18.87
CA MET A 135 -2.36 -5.49 -19.28
C MET A 135 -2.31 -5.98 -20.72
N VAL A 136 -3.08 -7.03 -20.97
CA VAL A 136 -3.33 -7.55 -22.30
C VAL A 136 -4.82 -7.78 -22.49
N ASP A 137 -5.34 -7.31 -23.61
CA ASP A 137 -6.71 -7.54 -24.08
C ASP A 137 -6.65 -8.67 -25.11
N GLU A 138 -7.31 -9.79 -24.79
CA GLU A 138 -7.32 -10.98 -25.65
C GLU A 138 -8.76 -11.24 -26.14
N PRO A 139 -9.06 -11.00 -27.41
CA PRO A 139 -10.41 -11.11 -27.95
C PRO A 139 -10.93 -12.55 -27.99
N ASN A 140 -10.03 -13.53 -28.07
CA ASN A 140 -10.37 -14.96 -28.15
C ASN A 140 -9.58 -15.77 -27.12
N PHE A 141 -9.60 -15.31 -25.88
CA PHE A 141 -8.86 -15.95 -24.81
C PHE A 141 -9.54 -17.25 -24.38
N ARG A 142 -8.80 -18.35 -24.40
CA ARG A 142 -9.28 -19.68 -24.03
C ARG A 142 -8.88 -19.96 -22.61
N VAL A 143 -9.86 -19.98 -21.72
CA VAL A 143 -9.65 -20.17 -20.28
C VAL A 143 -10.32 -21.44 -19.80
N ALA A 144 -9.55 -22.29 -19.12
CA ALA A 144 -10.08 -23.42 -18.37
C ALA A 144 -10.14 -23.07 -16.89
N VAL A 145 -11.32 -23.17 -16.28
CA VAL A 145 -11.47 -23.21 -14.82
C VAL A 145 -11.62 -24.66 -14.42
N VAL A 146 -10.66 -25.16 -13.66
CA VAL A 146 -10.58 -26.58 -13.29
C VAL A 146 -10.80 -26.78 -11.79
N GLN A 147 -11.04 -28.04 -11.42
CA GLN A 147 -11.09 -28.40 -10.01
C GLN A 147 -9.74 -28.13 -9.35
N GLU A 148 -9.76 -27.76 -8.08
CA GLU A 148 -8.58 -27.57 -7.26
C GLU A 148 -7.63 -28.77 -7.34
N HIS A 149 -6.34 -28.52 -7.39
CA HIS A 149 -5.25 -29.51 -7.58
C HIS A 149 -5.20 -30.19 -8.96
N ALA A 150 -6.16 -29.93 -9.85
CA ALA A 150 -6.12 -30.47 -11.19
C ALA A 150 -5.11 -29.74 -12.07
N LEU A 151 -4.40 -30.47 -12.92
CA LEU A 151 -3.37 -29.93 -13.81
C LEU A 151 -2.30 -29.14 -13.04
N GLY A 152 -2.00 -29.51 -11.78
CA GLY A 152 -1.02 -28.85 -10.96
C GLY A 152 -1.40 -27.42 -10.53
N THR A 153 -2.69 -27.08 -10.53
CA THR A 153 -3.20 -25.82 -9.93
C THR A 153 -3.34 -25.97 -8.42
N ASN A 154 -3.34 -24.86 -7.70
CA ASN A 154 -3.58 -24.88 -6.27
C ASN A 154 -3.96 -23.48 -5.75
N ASP A 155 -4.97 -23.39 -4.90
CA ASP A 155 -5.34 -22.24 -4.06
C ASP A 155 -5.16 -20.85 -4.71
N CYS A 156 -5.98 -20.54 -5.72
CA CYS A 156 -5.92 -19.34 -6.55
C CYS A 156 -4.72 -19.25 -7.51
N ARG A 157 -3.81 -20.22 -7.51
CA ARG A 157 -2.68 -20.22 -8.44
C ARG A 157 -2.98 -21.02 -9.70
N GLY A 158 -2.84 -20.39 -10.85
CA GLY A 158 -3.08 -20.95 -12.18
C GLY A 158 -1.85 -20.99 -13.07
N TRP A 159 -2.09 -21.29 -14.36
CA TRP A 159 -1.08 -21.33 -15.42
C TRP A 159 -1.49 -20.43 -16.56
N VAL A 160 -0.54 -19.67 -17.09
CA VAL A 160 -0.74 -18.87 -18.29
C VAL A 160 0.28 -19.28 -19.36
N ARG A 161 -0.15 -19.26 -20.60
CA ARG A 161 0.69 -19.55 -21.76
C ARG A 161 1.88 -18.60 -21.86
N GLU A 162 3.07 -19.13 -22.13
CA GLU A 162 4.32 -18.34 -22.26
C GLU A 162 4.23 -17.22 -23.28
N SER A 163 3.51 -17.41 -24.39
CA SER A 163 3.32 -16.36 -25.40
C SER A 163 2.58 -15.14 -24.85
N VAL A 164 1.69 -15.30 -23.88
CA VAL A 164 1.06 -14.17 -23.17
C VAL A 164 2.08 -13.43 -22.31
N TYR A 165 2.95 -14.15 -21.58
CA TYR A 165 4.04 -13.52 -20.83
C TYR A 165 4.99 -12.74 -21.76
N ARG A 166 5.33 -13.29 -22.91
CA ARG A 166 6.14 -12.58 -23.92
C ARG A 166 5.47 -11.31 -24.45
N LYS A 167 4.14 -11.33 -24.70
CA LYS A 167 3.37 -10.12 -25.06
C LYS A 167 3.46 -9.05 -23.96
N LEU A 168 3.46 -9.47 -22.70
CA LEU A 168 3.57 -8.60 -21.53
C LEU A 168 5.02 -8.23 -21.19
N LYS A 169 6.01 -8.75 -21.92
CA LYS A 169 7.46 -8.58 -21.67
C LYS A 169 7.88 -9.09 -20.29
N ILE A 170 7.29 -10.18 -19.86
CA ILE A 170 7.59 -10.87 -18.60
C ILE A 170 8.43 -12.12 -18.90
N GLY A 171 9.45 -12.39 -18.10
CA GLY A 171 10.21 -13.63 -18.16
C GLY A 171 9.34 -14.86 -17.82
N THR A 172 9.57 -15.98 -18.50
CA THR A 172 8.76 -17.20 -18.31
C THR A 172 9.03 -17.91 -16.98
N ASN A 173 10.08 -17.52 -16.27
CA ASN A 173 10.43 -17.99 -14.93
C ASN A 173 10.00 -17.01 -13.82
N ARG A 174 8.92 -16.26 -14.05
CA ARG A 174 8.39 -15.30 -13.07
C ARG A 174 7.06 -15.78 -12.53
N PHE A 175 6.84 -15.51 -11.27
CA PHE A 175 5.58 -15.68 -10.59
C PHE A 175 4.86 -14.33 -10.54
N CYS A 176 3.60 -14.28 -10.96
CA CYS A 176 2.90 -13.01 -11.17
C CYS A 176 1.55 -13.01 -10.48
N GLN A 177 1.22 -11.91 -9.79
CA GLN A 177 -0.13 -11.66 -9.33
C GLN A 177 -0.98 -11.12 -10.48
N PHE A 178 -2.15 -11.71 -10.68
CA PHE A 178 -3.04 -11.33 -11.77
C PHE A 178 -4.41 -10.85 -11.32
N ARG A 179 -5.04 -10.10 -12.21
CA ARG A 179 -6.46 -9.77 -12.22
C ARG A 179 -7.03 -10.11 -13.59
N LEU A 180 -8.17 -10.74 -13.63
CA LEU A 180 -8.83 -11.15 -14.87
C LEU A 180 -10.27 -10.69 -14.86
N ALA A 181 -10.74 -10.19 -15.99
CA ALA A 181 -12.13 -9.86 -16.17
C ALA A 181 -12.66 -10.35 -17.52
N PHE A 182 -13.83 -10.97 -17.49
CA PHE A 182 -14.61 -11.38 -18.65
C PHE A 182 -15.85 -10.52 -18.79
N ASP A 183 -16.30 -10.27 -20.02
CA ASP A 183 -17.56 -9.57 -20.26
C ASP A 183 -18.73 -10.53 -20.38
N ALA A 184 -18.61 -11.54 -21.20
CA ALA A 184 -19.71 -12.37 -21.64
C ALA A 184 -19.93 -13.67 -20.84
N HIS A 185 -18.95 -14.08 -20.01
CA HIS A 185 -18.97 -15.41 -19.40
C HIS A 185 -18.97 -15.35 -17.87
N GLU A 186 -19.50 -16.39 -17.26
CA GLU A 186 -19.27 -16.67 -15.84
C GLU A 186 -18.11 -17.68 -15.70
N PRO A 187 -17.13 -17.46 -14.82
CA PRO A 187 -17.05 -16.32 -13.87
C PRO A 187 -16.74 -15.00 -14.58
N LYS A 188 -17.33 -13.90 -14.10
CA LYS A 188 -17.06 -12.56 -14.62
C LYS A 188 -15.65 -12.08 -14.35
N GLN A 189 -15.02 -12.60 -13.30
CA GLN A 189 -13.70 -12.15 -12.84
C GLN A 189 -12.95 -13.21 -12.03
N ALA A 190 -11.62 -13.10 -12.02
CA ALA A 190 -10.75 -13.92 -11.21
C ALA A 190 -9.55 -13.12 -10.69
N LYS A 191 -8.97 -13.57 -9.59
CA LYS A 191 -7.70 -13.09 -9.05
C LYS A 191 -6.86 -14.24 -8.52
N GLY A 192 -5.57 -14.03 -8.41
CA GLY A 192 -4.65 -15.02 -7.87
C GLY A 192 -3.25 -14.80 -8.40
N ALA A 193 -2.49 -15.89 -8.49
CA ALA A 193 -1.16 -15.86 -9.05
C ALA A 193 -1.02 -16.83 -10.25
N LEU A 194 -0.02 -16.59 -11.08
CA LEU A 194 0.24 -17.34 -12.30
C LEU A 194 1.70 -17.79 -12.38
N LYS A 195 1.87 -19.03 -12.84
CA LYS A 195 3.11 -19.54 -13.40
C LYS A 195 2.96 -19.69 -14.92
N ALA A 196 4.05 -19.66 -15.64
CA ALA A 196 4.01 -19.90 -17.09
C ALA A 196 3.95 -21.40 -17.41
N MET A 197 3.07 -21.77 -18.35
CA MET A 197 3.11 -23.07 -19.02
C MET A 197 3.64 -22.91 -20.44
N SER A 198 4.37 -23.89 -20.94
CA SER A 198 4.90 -23.84 -22.31
C SER A 198 3.78 -23.74 -23.34
N ASP A 199 4.05 -23.07 -24.45
CA ASP A 199 3.08 -22.98 -25.57
C ASP A 199 2.67 -24.35 -26.06
N ARG A 200 3.57 -25.35 -26.01
CA ARG A 200 3.28 -26.75 -26.37
C ARG A 200 2.25 -27.40 -25.46
N VAL A 201 2.34 -27.17 -24.14
CA VAL A 201 1.33 -27.61 -23.18
C VAL A 201 -0.01 -26.95 -23.47
N ALA A 202 0.00 -25.63 -23.66
CA ALA A 202 -1.17 -24.82 -23.94
C ALA A 202 -1.90 -25.28 -25.23
N ASP A 203 -1.16 -25.51 -26.30
CA ASP A 203 -1.71 -26.00 -27.57
C ASP A 203 -2.31 -27.40 -27.45
N ARG A 204 -1.63 -28.29 -26.71
CA ARG A 204 -2.15 -29.64 -26.50
C ARG A 204 -3.42 -29.68 -25.67
N LEU A 205 -3.53 -28.83 -24.69
CA LEU A 205 -4.73 -28.69 -23.86
C LEU A 205 -5.81 -27.80 -24.52
N GLY A 206 -5.46 -27.07 -25.58
CA GLY A 206 -6.36 -26.16 -26.29
C GLY A 206 -6.75 -24.93 -25.48
N VAL A 207 -5.92 -24.50 -24.52
CA VAL A 207 -6.19 -23.39 -23.61
C VAL A 207 -5.01 -22.42 -23.49
N ASP A 208 -5.26 -21.17 -23.15
CA ASP A 208 -4.25 -20.14 -22.96
C ASP A 208 -4.04 -19.81 -21.48
N LEU A 209 -5.07 -20.08 -20.65
CA LEU A 209 -5.07 -19.87 -19.21
C LEU A 209 -5.78 -21.03 -18.51
N ILE A 210 -5.19 -21.53 -17.44
CA ILE A 210 -5.80 -22.55 -16.56
C ILE A 210 -5.87 -21.95 -15.16
N LEU A 211 -7.05 -21.94 -14.57
CA LEU A 211 -7.28 -21.43 -13.21
C LEU A 211 -7.95 -22.50 -12.36
N PRO A 212 -7.60 -22.61 -11.07
CA PRO A 212 -8.42 -23.37 -10.13
C PRO A 212 -9.75 -22.64 -9.90
N ASP A 213 -10.78 -23.34 -9.50
CA ASP A 213 -12.08 -22.74 -9.18
C ASP A 213 -12.00 -21.75 -8.00
N SER A 214 -11.05 -21.93 -7.10
CA SER A 214 -10.73 -20.99 -6.01
C SER A 214 -10.32 -19.60 -6.50
N ALA A 215 -9.74 -19.45 -7.71
CA ALA A 215 -9.35 -18.16 -8.27
C ALA A 215 -10.56 -17.31 -8.68
N THR A 216 -11.73 -17.90 -8.93
CA THR A 216 -12.93 -17.17 -9.37
C THR A 216 -13.59 -16.41 -8.23
N LYS A 217 -13.98 -15.14 -8.47
CA LYS A 217 -14.52 -14.25 -7.42
C LYS A 217 -15.76 -13.47 -7.92
N PRO A 218 -16.95 -13.67 -7.36
CA PRO A 218 -17.28 -14.70 -6.35
C PRO A 218 -17.05 -16.12 -6.85
N ALA A 219 -16.78 -17.04 -5.94
CA ALA A 219 -16.59 -18.43 -6.29
C ALA A 219 -17.85 -19.01 -6.98
N LEU A 220 -17.65 -19.74 -8.04
CA LEU A 220 -18.73 -20.43 -8.76
C LEU A 220 -19.20 -21.64 -7.95
N LYS A 221 -20.49 -21.73 -7.74
CA LYS A 221 -21.09 -22.90 -7.09
C LYS A 221 -21.44 -23.94 -8.13
N GLY A 222 -20.76 -25.08 -8.07
CA GLY A 222 -21.03 -26.24 -8.92
C GLY A 222 -20.74 -26.02 -10.42
N GLY A 223 -21.22 -26.93 -11.26
CA GLY A 223 -21.17 -26.77 -12.73
C GLY A 223 -19.84 -27.15 -13.39
N LEU A 224 -18.87 -27.70 -12.65
CA LEU A 224 -17.73 -28.37 -13.25
C LEU A 224 -18.18 -29.67 -13.89
N ARG A 225 -17.79 -29.92 -15.15
CA ARG A 225 -18.05 -31.13 -15.90
C ARG A 225 -16.74 -31.77 -16.27
N PHE A 226 -16.73 -33.08 -16.38
CA PHE A 226 -15.55 -33.77 -16.89
C PHE A 226 -15.24 -33.31 -18.32
N LEU A 227 -14.03 -32.88 -18.55
CA LEU A 227 -13.52 -32.40 -19.83
C LEU A 227 -12.45 -33.36 -20.33
N PRO A 228 -12.78 -34.23 -21.29
CA PRO A 228 -11.85 -35.27 -21.75
C PRO A 228 -10.52 -34.73 -22.26
N GLN A 229 -10.52 -33.55 -22.91
CA GLN A 229 -9.31 -32.89 -23.43
C GLN A 229 -8.37 -32.44 -22.33
N LEU A 230 -8.89 -32.17 -21.13
CA LEU A 230 -8.10 -31.78 -19.96
C LEU A 230 -7.83 -32.93 -18.99
N GLY A 231 -8.56 -34.07 -19.15
CA GLY A 231 -8.46 -35.19 -18.23
C GLY A 231 -8.98 -34.91 -16.81
N THR A 232 -9.75 -33.84 -16.62
CA THR A 232 -10.27 -33.39 -15.32
C THR A 232 -11.63 -32.73 -15.43
N SER A 233 -12.27 -32.48 -14.29
CA SER A 233 -13.51 -31.70 -14.23
C SER A 233 -13.19 -30.21 -14.30
N GLY A 234 -13.94 -29.47 -15.13
CA GLY A 234 -13.74 -28.05 -15.32
C GLY A 234 -14.82 -27.40 -16.17
N ARG A 235 -14.57 -26.16 -16.54
CA ARG A 235 -15.34 -25.39 -17.52
C ARG A 235 -14.37 -24.73 -18.50
N LEU A 236 -14.77 -24.64 -19.76
CA LEU A 236 -14.03 -23.95 -20.81
C LEU A 236 -14.77 -22.68 -21.21
N TYR A 237 -14.03 -21.62 -21.36
CA TYR A 237 -14.49 -20.33 -21.84
C TYR A 237 -13.63 -19.91 -23.03
N THR A 238 -14.28 -19.31 -24.02
CA THR A 238 -13.57 -18.67 -25.14
C THR A 238 -14.25 -17.35 -25.44
N GLY A 239 -13.52 -16.29 -25.45
CA GLY A 239 -14.03 -14.95 -25.72
C GLY A 239 -13.15 -13.83 -25.24
N PRO A 240 -13.64 -12.58 -25.35
CA PRO A 240 -12.89 -11.42 -24.91
C PRO A 240 -12.63 -11.45 -23.41
N ALA A 241 -11.38 -11.20 -23.04
CA ALA A 241 -10.98 -11.08 -21.65
C ALA A 241 -9.80 -10.10 -21.50
N VAL A 242 -9.80 -9.37 -20.41
CA VAL A 242 -8.68 -8.49 -20.03
C VAL A 242 -7.93 -9.14 -18.88
N LEU A 243 -6.66 -9.44 -19.12
CA LEU A 243 -5.72 -9.94 -18.13
C LEU A 243 -4.78 -8.82 -17.71
N GLY A 244 -4.82 -8.46 -16.43
CA GLY A 244 -3.91 -7.50 -15.82
C GLY A 244 -2.91 -8.20 -14.91
N ILE A 245 -1.65 -7.78 -14.97
CA ILE A 245 -0.59 -8.19 -14.03
C ILE A 245 -0.39 -7.04 -13.04
N LYS A 246 -0.67 -7.34 -11.78
CA LYS A 246 -0.51 -6.37 -10.69
C LYS A 246 0.93 -6.34 -10.19
N GLU A 247 1.49 -7.52 -9.90
CA GLU A 247 2.83 -7.71 -9.37
C GLU A 247 3.59 -8.85 -10.05
N ILE A 248 4.91 -8.75 -10.00
CA ILE A 248 5.84 -9.78 -10.45
C ILE A 248 6.79 -10.07 -9.29
N SER A 249 6.98 -11.35 -8.95
CA SER A 249 7.82 -11.76 -7.84
C SER A 249 9.27 -11.28 -8.00
N ARG A 250 9.86 -10.87 -6.89
CA ARG A 250 11.27 -10.50 -6.76
C ARG A 250 11.74 -10.76 -5.35
N ALA A 251 13.03 -10.90 -5.16
CA ALA A 251 13.61 -10.94 -3.84
C ALA A 251 13.43 -9.58 -3.16
N LEU A 252 12.93 -9.60 -1.94
CA LEU A 252 12.66 -8.43 -1.11
C LEU A 252 13.27 -8.63 0.27
N GLU A 253 13.46 -7.54 0.98
CA GLU A 253 13.76 -7.56 2.40
C GLU A 253 12.71 -6.74 3.13
N PHE A 254 12.12 -7.34 4.16
CA PHE A 254 11.16 -6.66 5.01
C PHE A 254 11.68 -6.44 6.42
N GLY A 255 11.29 -5.32 7.04
CA GLY A 255 11.57 -5.10 8.44
C GLY A 255 10.83 -6.09 9.33
N SER A 256 11.44 -6.46 10.45
CA SER A 256 10.78 -7.19 11.52
C SER A 256 9.66 -6.36 12.16
N SER A 257 8.86 -6.96 13.02
CA SER A 257 7.78 -6.29 13.72
C SER A 257 7.93 -6.40 15.24
N TYR A 258 7.27 -5.49 15.95
CA TYR A 258 7.17 -5.54 17.41
C TYR A 258 6.53 -6.85 17.90
N THR A 259 5.53 -7.35 17.19
CA THR A 259 4.89 -8.63 17.53
C THR A 259 5.90 -9.79 17.47
N LEU A 260 6.79 -9.78 16.48
CA LEU A 260 7.85 -10.79 16.39
C LEU A 260 8.80 -10.72 17.58
N VAL A 261 9.19 -9.51 17.99
CA VAL A 261 10.06 -9.29 19.17
C VAL A 261 9.43 -9.81 20.46
N GLU A 262 8.13 -9.61 20.65
CA GLU A 262 7.42 -10.13 21.84
C GLU A 262 7.42 -11.67 21.89
N HIS A 263 7.53 -12.34 20.76
CA HIS A 263 7.66 -13.81 20.70
C HIS A 263 9.10 -14.34 20.88
N ALA A 264 10.11 -13.47 20.90
CA ALA A 264 11.50 -13.87 21.14
C ALA A 264 11.68 -14.50 22.54
N SER A 265 12.58 -15.48 22.67
CA SER A 265 13.09 -15.85 23.99
C SER A 265 14.00 -14.73 24.53
N GLU A 266 14.29 -14.77 25.82
CA GLU A 266 15.19 -13.78 26.43
C GLU A 266 16.60 -13.84 25.77
N ASP A 267 17.10 -15.04 25.56
CA ASP A 267 18.39 -15.25 24.89
C ASP A 267 18.40 -14.71 23.46
N SER A 268 17.31 -14.94 22.70
CA SER A 268 17.18 -14.42 21.34
C SER A 268 17.11 -12.89 21.31
N LEU A 269 16.36 -12.29 22.25
CA LEU A 269 16.29 -10.84 22.38
C LEU A 269 17.66 -10.24 22.66
N GLN A 270 18.38 -10.77 23.64
CA GLN A 270 19.68 -10.23 24.10
C GLN A 270 20.82 -10.50 23.13
N LEU A 271 20.88 -11.67 22.51
CA LEU A 271 22.05 -12.14 21.76
C LEU A 271 21.87 -12.06 20.24
N GLU A 272 20.66 -11.93 19.72
CA GLU A 272 20.39 -11.88 18.28
C GLU A 272 19.69 -10.60 17.83
N ILE A 273 18.59 -10.21 18.48
CA ILE A 273 17.79 -9.07 18.05
C ILE A 273 18.43 -7.74 18.47
N MET A 274 18.73 -7.59 19.75
CA MET A 274 19.27 -6.34 20.31
C MET A 274 20.60 -5.92 19.67
N PRO A 275 21.60 -6.78 19.47
CA PRO A 275 22.84 -6.38 18.80
C PRO A 275 22.62 -5.87 17.37
N ARG A 276 21.73 -6.56 16.60
CA ARG A 276 21.40 -6.11 15.24
C ARG A 276 20.68 -4.77 15.22
N ALA A 277 19.74 -4.59 16.12
CA ALA A 277 19.02 -3.32 16.24
C ALA A 277 19.96 -2.18 16.69
N ILE A 278 20.89 -2.43 17.61
CA ILE A 278 21.92 -1.48 18.01
C ILE A 278 22.81 -1.10 16.80
N GLU A 279 23.21 -2.09 16.01
CA GLU A 279 24.00 -1.82 14.79
C GLU A 279 23.25 -0.90 13.82
N GLN A 280 21.94 -1.13 13.60
CA GLN A 280 21.11 -0.28 12.74
C GLN A 280 20.99 1.14 13.30
N ILE A 281 20.74 1.29 14.60
CA ILE A 281 20.70 2.62 15.25
C ILE A 281 22.03 3.34 15.14
N ARG A 282 23.16 2.66 15.31
CA ARG A 282 24.50 3.24 15.17
C ARG A 282 24.78 3.66 13.73
N LYS A 283 24.27 2.92 12.73
CA LYS A 283 24.37 3.34 11.33
C LYS A 283 23.60 4.65 11.09
N VAL A 284 22.37 4.74 11.60
CA VAL A 284 21.59 6.01 11.53
C VAL A 284 22.36 7.15 12.16
N ARG A 285 22.90 6.94 13.35
CA ARG A 285 23.64 7.97 14.09
C ARG A 285 24.89 8.40 13.36
N ARG A 286 25.73 7.47 12.89
CA ARG A 286 26.95 7.79 12.14
C ARG A 286 26.66 8.59 10.87
N ALA A 287 25.68 8.12 10.09
CA ALA A 287 25.28 8.82 8.88
C ALA A 287 24.93 10.28 9.13
N TRP A 288 24.39 10.58 10.30
CA TRP A 288 23.96 11.92 10.66
C TRP A 288 25.01 12.74 11.41
N ASP A 289 25.57 12.20 12.50
CA ASP A 289 26.52 12.91 13.37
C ASP A 289 27.87 13.14 12.67
N GLU A 290 28.34 12.13 11.92
CA GLU A 290 29.62 12.18 11.21
C GLU A 290 29.49 12.79 9.80
N GLY A 291 28.27 13.07 9.35
CA GLY A 291 28.02 13.58 8.01
C GLY A 291 28.41 12.58 6.92
N ASP A 292 28.33 11.28 7.22
CA ASP A 292 28.55 10.19 6.25
C ASP A 292 27.41 10.16 5.25
N TYR A 293 27.63 10.83 4.14
CA TYR A 293 26.61 11.04 3.12
C TYR A 293 26.23 9.77 2.38
N ASP A 294 27.20 8.89 2.13
CA ASP A 294 26.94 7.60 1.46
C ASP A 294 26.12 6.68 2.36
N ALA A 295 26.44 6.64 3.66
CA ALA A 295 25.64 5.90 4.64
C ALA A 295 24.21 6.48 4.75
N LEU A 296 24.05 7.79 4.68
CA LEU A 296 22.75 8.44 4.67
C LEU A 296 21.94 8.05 3.44
N LEU A 297 22.53 8.05 2.25
CA LEU A 297 21.87 7.64 1.01
C LEU A 297 21.50 6.16 1.03
N GLU A 298 22.37 5.30 1.57
CA GLU A 298 22.06 3.87 1.76
C GLU A 298 20.85 3.68 2.68
N LEU A 299 20.81 4.40 3.80
CA LEU A 299 19.67 4.34 4.74
C LEU A 299 18.38 4.83 4.11
N LEU A 300 18.42 5.90 3.32
CA LEU A 300 17.24 6.44 2.65
C LEU A 300 16.72 5.50 1.55
N GLY A 301 17.59 4.94 0.74
CA GLY A 301 17.24 3.93 -0.24
C GLY A 301 16.57 2.71 0.39
N LYS A 302 17.05 2.28 1.56
CA LYS A 302 16.46 1.19 2.32
C LYS A 302 15.17 1.58 3.05
N SER A 303 14.99 2.85 3.41
CA SER A 303 13.78 3.33 4.08
C SER A 303 12.56 3.34 3.16
N SER A 304 12.75 3.54 1.86
CA SER A 304 11.67 3.46 0.87
C SER A 304 11.08 2.05 0.75
N ASP A 305 11.91 1.01 0.91
CA ASP A 305 11.47 -0.38 0.90
C ASP A 305 10.72 -0.77 2.18
N VAL A 306 11.00 -0.07 3.29
CA VAL A 306 10.38 -0.30 4.60
C VAL A 306 9.07 0.48 4.74
N ALA A 307 8.88 1.55 3.99
CA ALA A 307 7.62 2.31 3.96
C ALA A 307 6.39 1.46 3.59
N ALA A 308 6.60 0.31 2.96
CA ALA A 308 5.57 -0.68 2.70
C ALA A 308 4.89 -1.26 3.94
N PHE A 309 5.57 -1.23 5.08
CA PHE A 309 5.06 -1.67 6.38
C PHE A 309 4.63 -0.52 7.29
N GLU A 310 4.68 0.72 6.82
CA GLU A 310 4.35 1.88 7.66
C GLU A 310 2.93 1.85 8.22
N ASP A 311 2.12 0.95 7.71
CA ASP A 311 0.75 0.76 8.14
C ASP A 311 0.50 -0.62 8.75
N GLU A 312 1.27 -1.04 9.74
CA GLU A 312 0.78 -2.09 10.65
C GLU A 312 -0.56 -1.66 11.29
N ASP A 313 -0.81 -0.34 11.40
CA ASP A 313 -2.08 0.25 11.84
C ASP A 313 -3.05 0.54 10.68
N ALA A 314 -2.56 0.87 9.53
CA ALA A 314 -3.41 1.18 8.38
C ALA A 314 -3.94 -0.07 7.71
N SER A 315 -3.85 -1.17 8.30
CA SER A 315 -4.23 -2.46 7.82
C SER A 315 -3.04 -3.32 7.52
N PHE A 316 -3.11 -4.38 8.10
CA PHE A 316 -2.73 -5.61 7.48
C PHE A 316 -3.56 -5.76 6.19
N ASP A 317 -3.18 -4.99 5.24
CA ASP A 317 -3.66 -5.11 3.88
C ASP A 317 -2.57 -5.80 3.08
N PRO A 318 -2.73 -7.07 2.72
CA PRO A 318 -1.82 -7.72 1.79
C PRO A 318 -1.61 -6.89 0.53
N GLU A 319 -2.64 -6.15 0.08
CA GLU A 319 -2.52 -5.25 -1.07
C GLU A 319 -1.75 -3.95 -0.74
N ALA A 320 -1.75 -3.46 0.50
CA ALA A 320 -0.89 -2.34 0.88
C ALA A 320 0.58 -2.77 0.97
N LEU A 321 0.86 -3.96 1.46
CA LEU A 321 2.17 -4.63 1.34
C LEU A 321 2.60 -4.75 -0.11
N GLU A 322 1.70 -5.21 -0.98
CA GLU A 322 1.90 -5.32 -2.40
C GLU A 322 2.15 -3.96 -3.09
N ASN A 323 1.52 -2.89 -2.64
CA ASN A 323 1.68 -1.54 -3.22
C ASN A 323 2.95 -0.82 -2.76
N GLY A 324 3.46 -1.12 -1.58
CA GLY A 324 4.67 -0.49 -1.04
C GLY A 324 5.98 -1.14 -1.49
N ALA A 325 5.97 -2.46 -1.70
CA ALA A 325 7.15 -3.22 -2.07
C ALA A 325 7.53 -3.11 -3.57
N SER A 326 6.67 -2.48 -4.39
CA SER A 326 6.74 -2.69 -5.83
C SER A 326 7.46 -1.63 -6.64
N GLN A 327 7.94 -0.56 -6.05
CA GLN A 327 8.59 0.49 -6.83
C GLN A 327 9.97 0.85 -6.27
N VAL A 328 10.98 0.10 -6.62
CA VAL A 328 12.23 0.73 -7.01
C VAL A 328 11.95 1.38 -8.37
N SER A 329 11.32 2.55 -8.36
CA SER A 329 11.26 3.36 -9.56
C SER A 329 12.66 3.93 -9.78
N GLU A 330 13.11 4.01 -11.02
CA GLU A 330 14.29 4.78 -11.41
C GLU A 330 14.13 6.30 -11.10
N GLU A 331 12.99 6.67 -10.51
CA GLU A 331 12.59 8.04 -10.22
C GLU A 331 12.45 8.22 -8.69
N TRP A 332 13.15 9.21 -8.16
CA TRP A 332 13.23 9.50 -6.73
C TRP A 332 12.31 10.65 -6.31
N GLU A 333 11.86 10.62 -5.07
CA GLU A 333 11.20 11.79 -4.49
C GLU A 333 12.14 13.01 -4.53
N PRO A 334 11.62 14.25 -4.69
CA PRO A 334 12.48 15.42 -4.94
C PRO A 334 13.60 15.62 -3.93
N ALA A 335 13.36 15.45 -2.64
CA ALA A 335 14.39 15.61 -1.61
C ALA A 335 15.50 14.56 -1.72
N GLU A 336 15.14 13.30 -1.99
CA GLU A 336 16.10 12.20 -2.17
C GLU A 336 16.88 12.35 -3.48
N ALA A 337 16.18 12.75 -4.55
CA ALA A 337 16.80 12.98 -5.84
C ALA A 337 17.86 14.09 -5.78
N VAL A 338 17.58 15.15 -5.02
CA VAL A 338 18.55 16.23 -4.78
C VAL A 338 19.76 15.71 -4.00
N LEU A 339 19.54 14.92 -2.94
CA LEU A 339 20.66 14.32 -2.19
C LEU A 339 21.52 13.41 -3.07
N LEU A 340 20.91 12.61 -3.94
CA LEU A 340 21.62 11.76 -4.87
C LEU A 340 22.42 12.55 -5.94
N ALA A 341 21.92 13.69 -6.36
CA ALA A 341 22.57 14.57 -7.33
C ALA A 341 23.67 15.44 -6.70
N ASP A 342 23.59 15.73 -5.42
CA ASP A 342 24.51 16.61 -4.70
C ASP A 342 25.71 15.86 -4.14
N ARG A 343 26.80 15.87 -4.88
CA ARG A 343 28.05 15.24 -4.45
C ARG A 343 28.71 15.93 -3.25
N SER A 344 28.39 17.19 -2.99
CA SER A 344 28.96 17.96 -1.87
C SER A 344 28.26 17.71 -0.55
N GLY A 345 27.03 17.17 -0.60
CA GLY A 345 26.15 17.01 0.55
C GLY A 345 25.61 18.34 1.12
N THR A 346 25.72 19.42 0.35
CA THR A 346 25.27 20.76 0.77
C THR A 346 23.74 20.87 0.84
N SER A 347 23.05 20.15 -0.02
CA SER A 347 21.60 20.19 -0.14
C SER A 347 20.87 19.82 1.15
N ILE A 348 21.50 19.06 2.04
CA ILE A 348 20.91 18.69 3.33
C ILE A 348 20.68 19.91 4.24
N LYS A 349 21.41 20.99 4.03
CA LYS A 349 21.22 22.25 4.78
C LYS A 349 19.97 23.00 4.34
N PHE A 350 19.42 22.66 3.19
CA PHE A 350 18.19 23.29 2.71
C PHE A 350 17.01 22.86 3.58
N PRO A 351 16.25 23.78 4.21
CA PRO A 351 15.23 23.43 5.21
C PRO A 351 14.20 22.42 4.71
N TYR A 352 13.83 22.50 3.44
CA TYR A 352 12.91 21.51 2.85
C TYR A 352 13.53 20.12 2.85
N VAL A 353 14.76 19.97 2.38
CA VAL A 353 15.46 18.68 2.28
C VAL A 353 15.67 18.11 3.68
N SER A 354 16.29 18.89 4.59
CA SER A 354 16.53 18.44 5.96
C SER A 354 15.25 18.02 6.69
N ASN A 355 14.15 18.76 6.54
CA ASN A 355 12.88 18.41 7.15
C ASN A 355 12.30 17.09 6.60
N GLN A 356 12.40 16.83 5.30
CA GLN A 356 11.94 15.56 4.72
C GLN A 356 12.81 14.40 5.20
N ILE A 357 14.12 14.58 5.22
CA ILE A 357 15.06 13.56 5.70
C ILE A 357 14.86 13.28 7.19
N ASN A 358 14.75 14.32 8.01
CA ASN A 358 14.50 14.17 9.44
C ASN A 358 13.21 13.37 9.72
N ARG A 359 12.15 13.62 8.98
CA ARG A 359 10.90 12.85 9.12
C ARG A 359 11.11 11.36 8.80
N LYS A 360 11.86 11.06 7.73
CA LYS A 360 12.17 9.67 7.36
C LYS A 360 13.05 9.00 8.41
N LEU A 361 14.09 9.68 8.88
CA LEU A 361 14.97 9.16 9.91
C LEU A 361 14.26 8.96 11.26
N ALA A 362 13.37 9.87 11.63
CA ALA A 362 12.57 9.73 12.84
C ALA A 362 11.68 8.48 12.80
N ARG A 363 11.00 8.26 11.69
CA ARG A 363 10.20 7.04 11.49
C ARG A 363 11.05 5.79 11.51
N TRP A 364 12.18 5.83 10.83
CA TRP A 364 13.13 4.72 10.82
C TRP A 364 13.64 4.42 12.23
N ALA A 365 14.10 5.43 12.94
CA ALA A 365 14.58 5.30 14.31
C ALA A 365 13.50 4.73 15.24
N PHE A 366 12.27 5.22 15.14
CA PHE A 366 11.16 4.69 15.92
C PHE A 366 10.91 3.20 15.62
N ARG A 367 10.88 2.80 14.36
CA ARG A 367 10.73 1.39 13.97
C ARG A 367 11.82 0.51 14.53
N ILE A 368 13.08 0.93 14.40
CA ILE A 368 14.19 0.20 14.99
C ILE A 368 13.98 0.05 16.49
N CYS A 369 13.65 1.13 17.18
CA CYS A 369 13.41 1.12 18.61
C CYS A 369 12.25 0.23 19.04
N THR A 370 11.27 0.01 18.19
CA THR A 370 10.09 -0.83 18.50
C THR A 370 10.14 -2.21 17.85
N GLY A 371 11.32 -2.70 17.46
CA GLY A 371 11.51 -4.07 16.98
C GLY A 371 11.43 -4.25 15.47
N GLY A 372 11.22 -3.18 14.69
CA GLY A 372 11.24 -3.20 13.22
C GLY A 372 12.62 -3.02 12.59
N GLY A 373 13.67 -3.04 13.39
CA GLY A 373 15.01 -2.59 12.99
C GLY A 373 15.87 -3.61 12.26
N PHE A 374 15.50 -4.86 12.22
CA PHE A 374 16.26 -5.87 11.46
C PHE A 374 15.46 -6.36 10.26
N ARG A 375 16.18 -6.69 9.20
CA ARG A 375 15.59 -7.09 7.94
C ARG A 375 15.55 -8.60 7.80
N LEU A 376 14.47 -9.08 7.21
CA LEU A 376 14.24 -10.48 6.90
C LEU A 376 14.05 -10.61 5.40
N PRO A 377 14.63 -11.64 4.76
CA PRO A 377 14.30 -11.99 3.39
C PRO A 377 12.80 -12.21 3.24
N ALA A 378 12.23 -11.65 2.19
CA ALA A 378 10.80 -11.75 1.93
C ALA A 378 10.55 -12.23 0.49
N PHE A 379 9.48 -13.00 0.33
CA PHE A 379 9.18 -13.72 -0.89
C PHE A 379 7.68 -13.76 -1.14
N ALA A 380 7.30 -13.90 -2.40
CA ALA A 380 5.94 -14.30 -2.75
C ALA A 380 5.76 -15.80 -2.43
N LEU A 381 4.71 -16.12 -1.69
CA LEU A 381 4.36 -17.49 -1.38
C LEU A 381 3.81 -18.20 -2.61
N ALA A 382 4.40 -19.31 -2.99
CA ALA A 382 4.01 -20.12 -4.12
C ALA A 382 3.86 -21.60 -3.74
N ASP A 383 3.07 -22.34 -4.51
CA ASP A 383 2.90 -23.78 -4.35
C ASP A 383 3.94 -24.56 -5.15
N ASP A 384 4.01 -25.85 -4.91
CA ASP A 384 4.90 -26.79 -5.59
C ASP A 384 4.34 -27.32 -6.92
N GLY A 385 3.22 -26.79 -7.40
CA GLY A 385 2.56 -27.23 -8.63
C GLY A 385 3.48 -27.21 -9.84
N VAL A 386 3.44 -28.30 -10.62
CA VAL A 386 4.17 -28.48 -11.87
C VAL A 386 3.25 -28.98 -12.98
N LEU A 387 3.55 -28.57 -14.21
CA LEU A 387 2.79 -28.93 -15.43
C LEU A 387 3.73 -29.02 -16.63
N ILE A 388 3.88 -30.19 -17.19
CA ILE A 388 4.77 -30.45 -18.32
C ILE A 388 4.13 -31.32 -19.38
N GLU A 389 4.68 -31.30 -20.60
CA GLU A 389 4.41 -32.30 -21.63
C GLU A 389 5.63 -33.22 -21.78
N HIS A 390 5.41 -34.51 -21.69
CA HIS A 390 6.43 -35.52 -21.86
C HIS A 390 5.91 -36.60 -22.82
N ARG A 391 6.60 -36.81 -23.95
CA ARG A 391 6.26 -37.83 -24.96
C ARG A 391 4.77 -37.86 -25.36
N GLY A 392 4.21 -36.66 -25.50
CA GLY A 392 2.81 -36.53 -25.91
C GLY A 392 1.79 -36.67 -24.80
N LYS A 393 2.20 -36.86 -23.56
CA LYS A 393 1.33 -36.88 -22.37
C LYS A 393 1.51 -35.59 -21.54
N ILE A 394 0.46 -35.13 -20.96
CA ILE A 394 0.51 -34.04 -19.98
C ILE A 394 0.68 -34.68 -18.59
N LEU A 395 1.74 -34.28 -17.92
CA LEU A 395 2.06 -34.68 -16.54
C LEU A 395 1.92 -33.47 -15.65
N SER A 396 1.30 -33.64 -14.49
CA SER A 396 1.12 -32.57 -13.51
C SER A 396 1.15 -33.13 -12.10
N ALA A 397 1.57 -32.31 -11.15
CA ALA A 397 1.50 -32.60 -9.73
C ALA A 397 1.34 -31.31 -8.93
N SER A 398 0.76 -31.44 -7.75
CA SER A 398 0.68 -30.39 -6.70
C SER A 398 0.72 -31.07 -5.34
N ASP A 399 1.16 -30.36 -4.32
CA ASP A 399 1.31 -30.84 -2.96
C ASP A 399 2.20 -32.10 -2.86
N TRP A 400 3.31 -32.14 -3.60
CA TRP A 400 4.21 -33.28 -3.68
C TRP A 400 5.48 -33.14 -2.83
N ILE A 401 5.85 -31.93 -2.44
CA ILE A 401 6.94 -31.75 -1.47
C ILE A 401 6.51 -32.19 -0.07
N PRO A 402 7.42 -32.70 0.77
CA PRO A 402 7.08 -33.06 2.15
C PRO A 402 6.54 -31.85 2.93
N LEU A 403 5.66 -32.13 3.91
CA LEU A 403 5.20 -31.12 4.86
C LEU A 403 6.39 -30.48 5.59
N ASP A 404 6.24 -29.21 5.93
CA ASP A 404 7.26 -28.42 6.65
C ASP A 404 8.62 -28.34 5.94
N THR A 405 8.58 -28.47 4.60
CA THR A 405 9.75 -28.22 3.75
C THR A 405 9.43 -27.13 2.72
N SER A 406 10.47 -26.52 2.17
CA SER A 406 10.33 -25.53 1.11
C SER A 406 11.39 -25.65 0.02
N ILE A 407 11.07 -25.09 -1.15
CA ILE A 407 12.03 -24.79 -2.22
C ILE A 407 12.25 -23.27 -2.19
N THR A 408 13.49 -22.87 -2.00
CA THR A 408 13.87 -21.45 -1.87
C THR A 408 15.28 -21.20 -2.37
N SER A 409 15.59 -19.93 -2.63
CA SER A 409 16.96 -19.48 -2.93
C SER A 409 17.83 -19.23 -1.68
N LEU A 410 17.27 -19.36 -0.47
CA LEU A 410 18.01 -19.20 0.77
C LEU A 410 18.99 -20.36 0.96
N THR A 411 20.17 -20.03 1.49
CA THR A 411 21.25 -21.00 1.74
C THR A 411 21.18 -21.65 3.13
N ALA A 412 20.44 -21.03 4.06
CA ALA A 412 20.23 -21.60 5.39
C ALA A 412 19.49 -22.95 5.28
N GLU A 413 19.86 -23.91 6.10
CA GLU A 413 19.25 -25.25 6.14
C GLU A 413 17.76 -25.21 6.50
N GLN A 414 17.39 -24.26 7.35
CA GLN A 414 16.01 -24.07 7.82
C GLN A 414 15.75 -22.61 8.20
N GLY A 415 14.48 -22.27 8.39
CA GLY A 415 14.07 -20.97 8.85
C GLY A 415 12.65 -20.97 9.40
N LEU A 416 12.21 -19.84 9.95
CA LEU A 416 10.83 -19.62 10.30
C LEU A 416 10.14 -18.88 9.16
N CYS A 417 9.13 -19.50 8.58
CA CYS A 417 8.24 -18.84 7.62
C CYS A 417 7.19 -18.03 8.38
N ILE A 418 7.14 -16.73 8.11
CA ILE A 418 6.35 -15.75 8.84
C ILE A 418 5.43 -15.06 7.86
N ARG A 419 4.13 -15.14 8.10
CA ARG A 419 3.11 -14.33 7.41
C ARG A 419 2.52 -13.32 8.39
N TYR A 420 2.40 -12.09 7.98
CA TYR A 420 1.75 -11.07 8.80
C TYR A 420 0.22 -11.04 8.54
N PRO A 421 -0.62 -10.72 9.58
CA PRO A 421 -0.25 -10.50 10.98
C PRO A 421 0.14 -11.80 11.67
N ILE A 422 1.16 -11.74 12.52
CA ILE A 422 1.47 -12.83 13.43
C ILE A 422 0.37 -12.88 14.46
N ARG A 423 -0.45 -13.92 14.44
CA ARG A 423 -1.54 -14.09 15.40
C ARG A 423 -0.97 -14.55 16.74
N MET A 424 -0.19 -15.64 16.72
CA MET A 424 0.52 -16.18 17.87
C MET A 424 1.83 -16.82 17.40
N GLN A 425 2.57 -17.37 18.36
CA GLN A 425 3.88 -17.98 18.12
C GLN A 425 3.81 -19.18 17.16
N GLU A 426 2.67 -19.85 17.09
CA GLU A 426 2.41 -20.97 16.19
C GLU A 426 2.39 -20.58 14.71
N ASP A 427 2.14 -19.33 14.40
CA ASP A 427 2.20 -18.79 13.02
C ASP A 427 3.65 -18.66 12.49
N LEU A 428 4.64 -18.73 13.37
CA LEU A 428 6.04 -18.78 13.02
C LEU A 428 6.40 -20.25 12.67
N LEU A 429 6.24 -20.63 11.40
CA LEU A 429 6.36 -22.02 10.96
C LEU A 429 7.84 -22.44 10.79
N PRO A 430 8.33 -23.41 11.54
CA PRO A 430 9.65 -24.01 11.27
C PRO A 430 9.61 -24.78 9.95
N ILE A 431 10.44 -24.38 9.01
CA ILE A 431 10.49 -24.93 7.65
C ILE A 431 11.93 -25.33 7.33
N ARG A 432 12.14 -26.56 6.88
CA ARG A 432 13.42 -27.04 6.35
C ARG A 432 13.51 -26.75 4.85
N HIS A 433 14.64 -26.30 4.40
CA HIS A 433 14.88 -26.02 2.98
C HIS A 433 15.40 -27.25 2.26
N LEU A 434 14.75 -27.63 1.16
CA LEU A 434 15.15 -28.79 0.36
C LEU A 434 16.36 -28.46 -0.50
N THR A 435 17.31 -29.38 -0.52
CA THR A 435 18.48 -29.31 -1.39
C THR A 435 18.17 -29.83 -2.80
N ASN A 436 19.05 -29.52 -3.74
CA ASN A 436 18.90 -30.03 -5.11
C ASN A 436 18.96 -31.56 -5.19
N ASP A 437 19.79 -32.15 -4.37
CA ASP A 437 19.95 -33.62 -4.32
C ASP A 437 18.69 -34.33 -3.81
N GLU A 438 17.87 -33.65 -3.01
CA GLU A 438 16.56 -34.12 -2.56
C GLU A 438 15.46 -33.89 -3.58
N LEU A 439 15.46 -32.71 -4.26
CA LEU A 439 14.39 -32.32 -5.18
C LEU A 439 14.30 -33.20 -6.42
N VAL A 440 15.44 -33.55 -7.03
CA VAL A 440 15.49 -34.34 -8.26
C VAL A 440 14.85 -35.72 -8.07
N PRO A 441 15.21 -36.53 -7.04
CA PRO A 441 14.56 -37.81 -6.79
C PRO A 441 13.08 -37.71 -6.43
N LEU A 442 12.69 -36.66 -5.67
CA LEU A 442 11.30 -36.41 -5.33
C LEU A 442 10.46 -36.15 -6.59
N LEU A 443 10.94 -35.26 -7.46
CA LEU A 443 10.22 -34.90 -8.69
C LEU A 443 10.15 -36.06 -9.68
N LYS A 444 11.24 -36.86 -9.81
CA LYS A 444 11.25 -38.12 -10.61
C LYS A 444 10.19 -39.12 -10.11
N ARG A 445 10.08 -39.31 -8.80
CA ARG A 445 9.10 -40.21 -8.20
C ARG A 445 7.66 -39.70 -8.48
N THR A 446 7.46 -38.40 -8.43
CA THR A 446 6.14 -37.80 -8.58
C THR A 446 5.65 -37.81 -10.02
N LEU A 447 6.48 -37.43 -10.98
CA LEU A 447 6.12 -37.31 -12.39
C LEU A 447 6.34 -38.57 -13.20
N GLY A 448 7.09 -39.55 -12.65
CA GLY A 448 7.44 -40.81 -13.32
C GLY A 448 8.93 -40.93 -13.59
N ALA A 449 9.48 -42.13 -13.40
CA ALA A 449 10.92 -42.41 -13.50
C ALA A 449 11.51 -42.22 -14.91
N GLU A 450 10.65 -42.15 -15.94
CA GLU A 450 11.03 -42.02 -17.37
C GLU A 450 11.40 -40.60 -17.79
N ILE A 451 11.20 -39.57 -16.93
CA ILE A 451 11.54 -38.19 -17.23
C ILE A 451 13.04 -38.00 -17.17
N ASP A 452 13.61 -37.43 -18.21
CA ASP A 452 15.04 -37.17 -18.28
C ASP A 452 15.47 -36.02 -17.36
N GLU A 453 16.77 -35.96 -17.04
CA GLU A 453 17.33 -34.96 -16.14
C GLU A 453 17.24 -33.54 -16.70
N SER A 454 17.29 -33.38 -18.00
CA SER A 454 17.19 -32.07 -18.64
C SER A 454 15.77 -31.50 -18.50
N GLN A 455 14.76 -32.34 -18.58
CA GLN A 455 13.37 -31.94 -18.33
C GLN A 455 13.14 -31.58 -16.87
N ILE A 456 13.72 -32.34 -15.95
CA ILE A 456 13.65 -32.03 -14.52
C ILE A 456 14.32 -30.69 -14.20
N ALA A 457 15.54 -30.47 -14.72
CA ALA A 457 16.22 -29.19 -14.58
C ALA A 457 15.37 -28.03 -15.10
N SER A 458 14.75 -28.22 -16.27
CA SER A 458 13.85 -27.20 -16.85
C SER A 458 12.62 -26.92 -15.96
N VAL A 459 12.02 -27.94 -15.33
CA VAL A 459 10.92 -27.75 -14.38
C VAL A 459 11.37 -26.99 -13.15
N LEU A 460 12.51 -27.38 -12.59
CA LEU A 460 13.07 -26.70 -11.44
C LEU A 460 13.30 -25.22 -11.70
N ASP A 461 13.93 -24.88 -12.82
CA ASP A 461 14.30 -23.50 -13.12
C ASP A 461 13.12 -22.62 -13.52
N ARG A 462 12.13 -23.18 -14.22
CA ARG A 462 10.99 -22.38 -14.75
C ARG A 462 9.78 -22.32 -13.84
N GLN A 463 9.55 -23.36 -13.03
CA GLN A 463 8.30 -23.50 -12.29
C GLN A 463 8.48 -23.56 -10.77
N LEU A 464 9.70 -23.85 -10.28
CA LEU A 464 9.94 -24.04 -8.86
C LEU A 464 11.02 -23.11 -8.28
N ARG A 465 12.00 -22.66 -9.07
CA ARG A 465 13.03 -21.69 -8.64
C ARG A 465 12.81 -20.33 -9.28
N MET A 466 11.57 -19.87 -9.24
CA MET A 466 11.26 -18.55 -9.73
C MET A 466 11.86 -17.51 -8.79
N GLU A 467 12.39 -16.43 -9.36
CA GLU A 467 12.96 -15.33 -8.57
C GLU A 467 11.93 -14.75 -7.59
N GLY A 468 12.34 -14.59 -6.34
CA GLY A 468 11.50 -13.98 -5.30
C GLY A 468 10.36 -14.85 -4.82
N THR A 469 10.43 -16.18 -4.98
CA THR A 469 9.40 -17.11 -4.48
C THR A 469 9.90 -18.00 -3.35
N TYR A 470 8.99 -18.36 -2.47
CA TYR A 470 9.16 -19.36 -1.43
C TYR A 470 8.05 -20.40 -1.58
N ILE A 471 8.42 -21.63 -1.87
CA ILE A 471 7.46 -22.68 -2.24
C ILE A 471 7.15 -23.53 -1.03
N LEU A 472 5.87 -23.69 -0.73
CA LEU A 472 5.37 -24.54 0.35
C LEU A 472 4.30 -25.53 -0.14
N HIS A 473 4.16 -26.61 0.60
CA HIS A 473 2.99 -27.48 0.53
C HIS A 473 1.76 -26.72 1.04
N SER A 474 0.59 -26.90 0.42
CA SER A 474 -0.62 -26.15 0.77
C SER A 474 -1.06 -26.32 2.23
N GLU A 475 -0.95 -27.52 2.78
CA GLU A 475 -1.30 -27.76 4.18
C GLU A 475 -0.34 -27.06 5.16
N THR A 476 0.93 -26.90 4.78
CA THR A 476 1.88 -26.11 5.57
C THR A 476 1.53 -24.62 5.50
N ALA A 477 1.27 -24.08 4.30
CA ALA A 477 0.90 -22.68 4.11
C ALA A 477 -0.38 -22.30 4.88
N LYS A 478 -1.40 -23.15 4.86
CA LYS A 478 -2.66 -22.93 5.59
C LYS A 478 -2.51 -22.79 7.10
N ARG A 479 -1.45 -23.31 7.70
CA ARG A 479 -1.22 -23.27 9.16
C ARG A 479 -1.06 -21.83 9.67
N ASN A 480 -0.39 -20.95 8.93
CA ASN A 480 -0.32 -19.52 9.26
C ASN A 480 -1.30 -18.66 8.45
N GLY A 481 -2.23 -19.30 7.73
CA GLY A 481 -3.26 -18.63 6.93
C GLY A 481 -2.76 -18.15 5.57
N GLY A 482 -1.60 -18.61 5.11
CA GLY A 482 -1.08 -18.33 3.77
C GLY A 482 -1.93 -18.97 2.68
N ASP A 483 -2.13 -18.26 1.58
CA ASP A 483 -2.70 -18.77 0.33
C ASP A 483 -1.77 -18.41 -0.84
N PHE A 484 -2.01 -19.00 -2.01
CA PHE A 484 -1.13 -18.86 -3.17
C PHE A 484 -1.61 -17.78 -4.15
N ASP A 485 -2.38 -16.83 -3.67
CA ASP A 485 -2.84 -15.70 -4.47
C ASP A 485 -1.82 -14.52 -4.52
N PHE A 486 -0.57 -14.81 -4.24
CA PHE A 486 0.57 -13.90 -4.14
C PHE A 486 0.79 -13.32 -2.73
N ASP A 487 0.44 -14.07 -1.69
CA ASP A 487 0.78 -13.66 -0.32
C ASP A 487 2.29 -13.46 -0.19
N THR A 488 2.66 -12.43 0.56
CA THR A 488 4.06 -12.19 0.90
C THR A 488 4.38 -12.77 2.27
N ILE A 489 5.48 -13.50 2.33
CA ILE A 489 6.00 -14.06 3.58
C ILE A 489 7.43 -13.56 3.83
N CYS A 490 7.80 -13.50 5.11
CA CYS A 490 9.18 -13.29 5.52
C CYS A 490 9.76 -14.60 6.02
N VAL A 491 11.05 -14.75 5.89
CA VAL A 491 11.77 -15.90 6.43
C VAL A 491 12.84 -15.43 7.40
N MET A 492 12.83 -16.00 8.60
CA MET A 492 13.91 -15.80 9.59
C MET A 492 14.87 -16.99 9.49
N PRO A 493 16.05 -16.81 8.84
CA PRO A 493 16.96 -17.92 8.59
C PRO A 493 17.69 -18.37 9.86
N SER A 494 17.90 -19.69 10.01
CA SER A 494 18.54 -20.27 11.21
C SER A 494 20.03 -19.96 11.35
N ASP A 495 20.72 -19.65 10.27
CA ASP A 495 22.12 -19.22 10.27
C ASP A 495 22.28 -17.79 10.85
N GLN A 496 21.25 -16.95 10.74
CA GLN A 496 21.25 -15.60 11.27
C GLN A 496 20.59 -15.49 12.65
N PHE A 497 19.58 -16.33 12.93
CA PHE A 497 18.79 -16.31 14.16
C PHE A 497 18.66 -17.72 14.78
N PRO A 498 19.78 -18.39 15.07
CA PRO A 498 19.76 -19.80 15.52
C PRO A 498 18.98 -20.01 16.82
N ARG A 499 19.07 -19.10 17.79
CA ARG A 499 18.39 -19.22 19.08
C ARG A 499 16.89 -18.98 18.95
N PHE A 500 16.49 -18.00 18.13
CA PHE A 500 15.09 -17.71 17.90
C PHE A 500 14.41 -18.92 17.22
N VAL A 501 15.04 -19.44 16.18
CA VAL A 501 14.53 -20.62 15.45
C VAL A 501 14.47 -21.84 16.36
N ALA A 502 15.54 -22.13 17.09
CA ALA A 502 15.57 -23.26 18.04
C ALA A 502 14.52 -23.10 19.14
N GLY A 503 14.36 -21.89 19.70
CA GLY A 503 13.35 -21.60 20.71
C GLY A 503 11.93 -21.84 20.19
N ARG A 504 11.65 -21.46 18.93
CA ARG A 504 10.34 -21.73 18.32
C ARG A 504 10.11 -23.22 18.07
N ILE A 505 11.12 -23.96 17.62
CA ILE A 505 11.02 -25.42 17.45
C ILE A 505 10.76 -26.11 18.78
N ALA A 506 11.47 -25.71 19.85
CA ALA A 506 11.29 -26.27 21.19
C ALA A 506 9.90 -25.98 21.79
N TYR A 507 9.26 -24.87 21.41
CA TYR A 507 7.91 -24.53 21.83
C TYR A 507 6.87 -25.54 21.32
N GLY A 508 7.08 -26.15 20.16
CA GLY A 508 6.20 -27.12 19.55
C GLY A 508 4.86 -26.55 19.07
N GLU A 509 3.91 -27.43 18.84
CA GLU A 509 2.54 -27.09 18.46
C GLU A 509 1.61 -27.21 19.65
N GLN A 510 1.32 -26.11 20.33
CA GLN A 510 0.45 -26.10 21.50
C GLN A 510 -0.99 -25.69 21.20
N PHE A 511 -1.21 -24.99 20.10
CA PHE A 511 -2.51 -24.42 19.76
C PHE A 511 -2.93 -24.76 18.34
N ARG A 512 -4.13 -25.33 18.17
CA ARG A 512 -4.76 -25.52 16.85
C ARG A 512 -6.05 -24.74 16.78
N GLN A 513 -6.12 -23.80 15.86
CA GLN A 513 -7.33 -23.04 15.60
C GLN A 513 -8.37 -23.91 14.88
N THR A 514 -9.53 -24.14 15.50
CA THR A 514 -10.67 -24.77 14.86
C THR A 514 -11.41 -23.72 14.03
N LYS A 515 -11.35 -23.84 12.71
CA LYS A 515 -12.16 -22.96 11.83
C LYS A 515 -13.63 -23.38 11.88
N THR A 516 -14.48 -22.54 12.45
CA THR A 516 -15.94 -22.71 12.35
C THR A 516 -16.40 -22.20 10.98
N LYS A 517 -16.84 -23.08 10.11
CA LYS A 517 -17.45 -22.72 8.82
C LYS A 517 -18.86 -22.18 9.06
N LEU A 518 -19.03 -20.88 9.02
CA LEU A 518 -20.34 -20.24 9.07
C LEU A 518 -20.86 -19.99 7.64
N THR A 519 -21.90 -20.70 7.25
CA THR A 519 -22.65 -20.42 6.02
C THR A 519 -23.68 -19.32 6.29
N LYS A 520 -23.55 -18.16 5.67
CA LYS A 520 -24.47 -17.03 5.84
C LYS A 520 -25.25 -16.71 4.57
N ALA A 521 -26.50 -16.30 4.74
CA ALA A 521 -27.35 -15.83 3.66
C ALA A 521 -26.80 -14.52 3.06
N LYS A 522 -26.91 -14.37 1.73
CA LYS A 522 -26.52 -13.12 1.04
C LYS A 522 -27.47 -11.99 1.43
N SER A 523 -26.95 -10.77 1.62
CA SER A 523 -27.79 -9.57 1.75
C SER A 523 -28.43 -9.22 0.40
N PRO A 524 -29.63 -8.66 0.39
CA PRO A 524 -30.21 -8.04 -0.80
C PRO A 524 -29.38 -6.83 -1.24
N TRP A 525 -29.31 -6.57 -2.56
CA TRP A 525 -28.51 -5.48 -3.11
C TRP A 525 -28.87 -4.10 -2.58
N TRP A 526 -30.13 -3.83 -2.25
CA TRP A 526 -30.52 -2.54 -1.67
C TRP A 526 -29.91 -2.25 -0.29
N ASN A 527 -29.36 -3.27 0.37
CA ASN A 527 -28.62 -3.10 1.62
C ASN A 527 -27.13 -2.77 1.41
N VAL A 528 -26.70 -2.50 0.18
CA VAL A 528 -25.29 -2.24 -0.14
C VAL A 528 -24.69 -1.11 0.71
N CYS A 529 -25.44 -0.04 0.96
CA CYS A 529 -24.99 1.07 1.82
C CYS A 529 -24.79 0.61 3.27
N LEU A 530 -25.72 -0.17 3.81
CA LEU A 530 -25.59 -0.74 5.16
C LEU A 530 -24.39 -1.68 5.28
N VAL A 531 -24.15 -2.51 4.25
CA VAL A 531 -22.98 -3.40 4.20
C VAL A 531 -21.69 -2.57 4.17
N ALA A 532 -21.65 -1.52 3.37
CA ALA A 532 -20.53 -0.58 3.32
C ALA A 532 -20.28 0.08 4.69
N MET A 533 -21.31 0.57 5.34
CA MET A 533 -21.19 1.21 6.66
C MET A 533 -20.67 0.24 7.74
N LYS A 534 -20.99 -1.05 7.65
CA LYS A 534 -20.45 -2.08 8.54
C LYS A 534 -19.01 -2.47 8.23
N ALA A 535 -18.53 -2.19 7.02
CA ALA A 535 -17.17 -2.49 6.58
C ALA A 535 -16.13 -1.49 7.12
N ARG A 536 -16.57 -0.36 7.67
CA ARG A 536 -15.68 0.70 8.17
C ARG A 536 -14.97 0.31 9.46
N GLY A 537 -13.81 0.88 9.67
CA GLY A 537 -13.05 0.81 10.93
C GLY A 537 -11.92 -0.21 10.90
N ASN A 538 -10.79 0.21 11.42
CA ASN A 538 -9.60 -0.63 11.54
C ASN A 538 -9.66 -1.50 12.80
N ARG A 539 -10.44 -2.57 12.76
CA ARG A 539 -10.54 -3.52 13.89
C ARG A 539 -9.30 -4.40 14.01
N ILE A 540 -8.69 -4.75 12.88
CA ILE A 540 -7.52 -5.63 12.84
C ILE A 540 -6.36 -4.98 13.61
N GLY A 541 -5.99 -3.74 13.30
CA GLY A 541 -4.91 -3.03 13.98
C GLY A 541 -5.18 -2.86 15.47
N SER A 542 -6.39 -2.44 15.86
CA SER A 542 -6.74 -2.24 17.29
C SER A 542 -6.73 -3.54 18.09
N ILE A 543 -7.10 -4.66 17.50
CA ILE A 543 -7.03 -5.99 18.14
C ILE A 543 -5.58 -6.46 18.21
N THR A 544 -4.78 -6.24 17.16
CA THR A 544 -3.35 -6.57 17.16
C THR A 544 -2.60 -5.79 18.22
N ASP A 545 -2.85 -4.50 18.38
CA ASP A 545 -2.23 -3.66 19.42
C ASP A 545 -2.61 -4.12 20.82
N LEU A 546 -3.88 -4.43 21.04
CA LEU A 546 -4.33 -4.96 22.33
C LEU A 546 -3.70 -6.33 22.61
N LYS A 547 -3.65 -7.21 21.62
CA LYS A 547 -2.99 -8.52 21.73
C LYS A 547 -1.51 -8.38 22.07
N THR A 548 -0.79 -7.48 21.39
CA THR A 548 0.61 -7.22 21.67
C THR A 548 0.81 -6.61 23.05
N SER A 549 -0.10 -5.74 23.48
CA SER A 549 -0.09 -5.20 24.85
C SER A 549 -0.31 -6.30 25.90
N CYS A 550 -1.13 -7.31 25.61
CA CYS A 550 -1.27 -8.48 26.48
C CYS A 550 0.05 -9.27 26.61
N LEU A 551 0.76 -9.47 25.48
CA LEU A 551 2.06 -10.15 25.50
C LEU A 551 3.10 -9.32 26.29
N ALA A 552 3.18 -8.02 26.06
CA ALA A 552 4.05 -7.09 26.78
C ALA A 552 3.78 -7.09 28.28
N ALA A 553 2.51 -7.23 28.69
CA ALA A 553 2.09 -7.35 30.09
C ALA A 553 2.30 -8.76 30.69
N GLY A 554 2.88 -9.71 29.96
CA GLY A 554 3.06 -11.09 30.42
C GLY A 554 1.75 -11.88 30.54
N ARG A 555 0.70 -11.50 29.76
CA ARG A 555 -0.62 -12.12 29.76
C ARG A 555 -0.92 -12.83 28.42
N PRO A 556 -0.16 -13.87 28.05
CA PRO A 556 -0.42 -14.66 26.84
C PRO A 556 -1.81 -15.31 26.85
N ASP A 557 -2.38 -15.61 28.02
CA ASP A 557 -3.72 -16.12 28.18
C ASP A 557 -4.79 -15.20 27.59
N LEU A 558 -4.65 -13.88 27.78
CA LEU A 558 -5.54 -12.88 27.19
C LEU A 558 -5.23 -12.65 25.71
N ALA A 559 -3.97 -12.70 25.33
CA ALA A 559 -3.58 -12.61 23.92
C ALA A 559 -4.23 -13.73 23.09
N TYR A 560 -4.25 -14.98 23.59
CA TYR A 560 -4.94 -16.09 22.91
C TYR A 560 -6.43 -15.88 22.71
N LYS A 561 -7.14 -15.27 23.66
CA LYS A 561 -8.57 -14.92 23.48
C LYS A 561 -8.79 -13.92 22.34
N LEU A 562 -7.81 -13.06 22.07
CA LEU A 562 -7.88 -12.10 20.98
C LEU A 562 -7.56 -12.70 19.61
N VAL A 563 -6.91 -13.85 19.53
CA VAL A 563 -6.59 -14.52 18.25
C VAL A 563 -7.86 -14.83 17.47
N GLU A 564 -8.89 -15.36 18.14
CA GLU A 564 -10.18 -15.62 17.49
C GLU A 564 -10.83 -14.33 16.98
N GLN A 565 -10.79 -13.27 17.80
CA GLN A 565 -11.35 -11.98 17.42
C GLN A 565 -10.58 -11.32 16.26
N LEU A 566 -9.27 -11.51 16.22
CA LEU A 566 -8.44 -11.06 15.10
C LEU A 566 -8.79 -11.81 13.81
N GLN A 567 -8.97 -13.13 13.89
CA GLN A 567 -9.41 -13.92 12.73
C GLN A 567 -10.83 -13.53 12.29
N ASN A 568 -11.73 -13.30 13.25
CA ASN A 568 -13.08 -12.82 12.97
C ASN A 568 -13.06 -11.45 12.26
N ALA A 569 -12.14 -10.56 12.65
CA ALA A 569 -11.96 -9.27 12.00
C ALA A 569 -11.47 -9.40 10.55
N LEU A 570 -10.52 -10.31 10.29
CA LEU A 570 -10.04 -10.63 8.94
C LEU A 570 -11.15 -11.19 8.04
N ASP A 571 -12.01 -12.02 8.62
CA ASP A 571 -13.06 -12.74 7.88
C ASP A 571 -14.43 -12.01 7.91
N SER A 572 -14.56 -10.91 8.61
CA SER A 572 -15.85 -10.26 8.91
C SER A 572 -16.66 -9.91 7.66
N LEU A 573 -16.03 -9.34 6.64
CA LEU A 573 -16.69 -9.01 5.37
C LEU A 573 -16.90 -10.22 4.47
N LYS A 574 -15.89 -11.08 4.34
CA LYS A 574 -15.95 -12.24 3.46
C LYS A 574 -16.99 -13.26 3.94
N HIS A 575 -17.03 -13.49 5.25
CA HIS A 575 -17.78 -14.57 5.87
C HIS A 575 -18.84 -14.11 6.86
N ARG A 576 -19.04 -12.78 7.03
CA ARG A 576 -20.00 -12.18 7.98
C ARG A 576 -19.82 -12.67 9.41
N VAL A 577 -18.59 -12.93 9.81
CA VAL A 577 -18.29 -13.31 11.19
C VAL A 577 -18.39 -12.08 12.06
N ALA A 578 -19.10 -12.18 13.15
CA ALA A 578 -19.18 -11.09 14.12
C ALA A 578 -17.93 -11.11 15.01
N ILE A 579 -17.40 -9.91 15.30
CA ILE A 579 -16.37 -9.71 16.31
C ILE A 579 -17.08 -9.63 17.66
N ASP A 580 -16.58 -10.35 18.64
CA ASP A 580 -17.12 -10.27 20.01
C ASP A 580 -16.50 -9.07 20.75
N GLU A 581 -17.20 -7.95 20.70
CA GLU A 581 -16.78 -6.72 21.36
C GLU A 581 -16.75 -6.84 22.91
N SER A 582 -17.48 -7.80 23.49
CA SER A 582 -17.47 -8.01 24.94
C SER A 582 -16.10 -8.54 25.40
N VAL A 583 -15.54 -9.51 24.68
CA VAL A 583 -14.18 -10.05 24.94
C VAL A 583 -13.14 -8.95 24.83
N ILE A 584 -13.18 -8.14 23.75
CA ILE A 584 -12.24 -7.04 23.55
C ILE A 584 -12.37 -6.02 24.69
N SER A 585 -13.59 -5.66 25.08
CA SER A 585 -13.87 -4.69 26.13
C SER A 585 -13.42 -5.16 27.51
N GLU A 586 -13.59 -6.45 27.81
CA GLU A 586 -13.12 -7.04 29.07
C GLU A 586 -11.59 -7.01 29.15
N ILE A 587 -10.91 -7.42 28.10
CA ILE A 587 -9.45 -7.43 28.07
C ILE A 587 -8.89 -6.00 28.18
N ARG A 588 -9.51 -5.00 27.55
CA ARG A 588 -9.11 -3.60 27.69
C ARG A 588 -9.22 -3.05 29.11
N LYS A 589 -10.03 -3.65 29.97
CA LYS A 589 -10.12 -3.27 31.40
C LYS A 589 -8.96 -3.87 32.20
N GLU A 590 -8.47 -5.03 31.80
CA GLU A 590 -7.41 -5.75 32.51
C GLU A 590 -6.01 -5.32 32.08
N VAL A 591 -5.82 -4.97 30.78
CA VAL A 591 -4.51 -4.69 30.19
C VAL A 591 -4.41 -3.22 29.76
N VAL A 592 -3.34 -2.57 30.22
CA VAL A 592 -2.97 -1.23 29.77
C VAL A 592 -2.22 -1.34 28.45
N PRO A 593 -2.51 -0.51 27.45
CA PRO A 593 -1.74 -0.48 26.21
C PRO A 593 -0.24 -0.30 26.45
N ALA A 594 0.58 -1.03 25.72
CA ALA A 594 2.02 -0.92 25.83
C ALA A 594 2.48 0.54 25.60
N PRO A 595 3.34 1.10 26.46
CA PRO A 595 3.68 2.53 26.44
C PRO A 595 4.22 3.02 25.11
N TRP A 596 4.99 2.20 24.42
CA TRP A 596 5.61 2.53 23.13
C TRP A 596 4.61 2.61 21.97
N LEU A 597 3.42 2.04 22.08
CA LEU A 597 2.38 2.15 21.05
C LEU A 597 1.87 3.59 20.85
N LYS A 598 2.02 4.45 21.84
CA LYS A 598 1.61 5.86 21.76
C LYS A 598 2.41 6.65 20.71
N PHE A 599 3.62 6.22 20.42
CA PHE A 599 4.57 6.97 19.58
C PHE A 599 4.67 6.46 18.13
N LYS A 600 3.85 5.53 17.72
CA LYS A 600 3.84 4.98 16.36
C LYS A 600 3.71 6.03 15.25
N ARG A 601 3.08 7.16 15.55
CA ARG A 601 2.78 8.23 14.59
C ARG A 601 3.68 9.44 14.72
N GLU A 602 4.64 9.41 15.63
CA GLU A 602 5.52 10.54 15.84
C GLU A 602 6.44 10.76 14.63
N ARG A 603 6.63 12.03 14.30
CA ARG A 603 7.35 12.45 13.09
C ARG A 603 8.73 13.02 13.39
N ARG A 604 9.04 13.23 14.67
CA ARG A 604 10.33 13.79 15.11
C ARG A 604 10.91 12.89 16.19
N VAL A 605 12.22 12.72 16.18
CA VAL A 605 12.88 11.94 17.23
C VAL A 605 12.80 12.65 18.58
N SER A 606 12.74 13.99 18.59
CA SER A 606 12.49 14.77 19.79
C SER A 606 11.17 14.45 20.50
N ASP A 607 10.19 13.95 19.74
CA ASP A 607 8.89 13.57 20.29
C ASP A 607 8.89 12.17 20.93
N LEU A 608 10.00 11.42 20.76
CA LEU A 608 10.16 10.10 21.36
C LEU A 608 10.72 10.22 22.79
N PRO A 609 10.06 9.62 23.78
CA PRO A 609 10.56 9.64 25.16
C PRO A 609 12.00 9.08 25.25
N ALA A 610 12.80 9.68 26.08
CA ALA A 610 14.16 9.19 26.33
C ALA A 610 14.16 7.82 27.05
N HIS A 611 13.12 7.55 27.81
CA HIS A 611 12.92 6.30 28.55
C HIS A 611 11.43 6.01 28.70
N LEU A 612 11.07 4.72 28.65
CA LEU A 612 9.74 4.22 28.93
C LEU A 612 9.76 3.43 30.24
N ASP A 613 8.78 3.67 31.09
CA ASP A 613 8.52 2.83 32.24
C ASP A 613 7.73 1.60 31.76
N VAL A 614 8.40 0.46 31.72
CA VAL A 614 7.88 -0.79 31.14
C VAL A 614 8.10 -1.94 32.11
N ALA A 615 7.22 -2.93 32.02
CA ALA A 615 7.36 -4.17 32.79
C ALA A 615 8.54 -5.01 32.25
N ASP A 616 9.11 -5.86 33.11
CA ASP A 616 10.19 -6.79 32.73
C ASP A 616 9.74 -7.76 31.62
N THR A 617 8.45 -8.02 31.51
CA THR A 617 7.85 -8.84 30.46
C THR A 617 7.75 -8.15 29.10
N ASP A 618 7.79 -6.79 29.07
CA ASP A 618 7.71 -6.01 27.82
C ASP A 618 9.05 -5.98 27.11
N LYS A 619 9.26 -6.92 26.20
CA LYS A 619 10.51 -7.07 25.46
C LYS A 619 10.76 -5.91 24.50
N VAL A 620 9.71 -5.42 23.84
CA VAL A 620 9.80 -4.26 22.94
C VAL A 620 10.11 -2.99 23.71
N GLY A 621 9.48 -2.77 24.86
CA GLY A 621 9.77 -1.61 25.69
C GLY A 621 11.20 -1.60 26.25
N ARG A 622 11.71 -2.76 26.64
CA ARG A 622 13.12 -2.89 27.08
C ARG A 622 14.09 -2.66 25.90
N LEU A 623 13.80 -3.21 24.72
CA LEU A 623 14.54 -2.93 23.50
C LEU A 623 14.53 -1.45 23.18
N TYR A 624 13.36 -0.79 23.24
CA TYR A 624 13.22 0.64 23.03
C TYR A 624 14.17 1.43 23.95
N ASN A 625 14.18 1.15 25.25
CA ASN A 625 15.00 1.88 26.20
C ASN A 625 16.50 1.77 25.88
N VAL A 626 16.98 0.58 25.50
CA VAL A 626 18.36 0.37 25.10
C VAL A 626 18.68 1.16 23.82
N LEU A 627 17.85 1.00 22.79
CA LEU A 627 18.09 1.63 21.50
C LEU A 627 17.91 3.14 21.53
N ARG A 628 16.98 3.65 22.32
CA ARG A 628 16.78 5.09 22.49
C ARG A 628 17.99 5.76 23.16
N LYS A 629 18.62 5.03 24.10
CA LYS A 629 19.88 5.47 24.72
C LYS A 629 21.03 5.49 23.72
N GLU A 630 21.16 4.47 22.88
CA GLU A 630 22.16 4.39 21.81
C GLU A 630 21.95 5.46 20.74
N LEU A 631 20.72 5.75 20.40
CA LEU A 631 20.35 6.79 19.43
C LEU A 631 20.79 8.19 19.91
N GLY A 632 20.72 8.43 21.22
CA GLY A 632 21.01 9.76 21.78
C GLY A 632 20.00 10.81 21.31
N PHE A 633 20.45 12.05 21.16
CA PHE A 633 19.68 13.11 20.50
C PHE A 633 19.96 13.08 19.01
N LEU A 634 18.92 13.13 18.20
CA LEU A 634 19.08 13.38 16.78
C LEU A 634 19.15 14.88 16.51
N PRO A 635 19.72 15.23 15.46
CA PRO A 635 20.55 16.40 15.13
C PRO A 635 19.82 17.71 14.88
N ASN A 636 18.53 17.85 15.14
CA ASN A 636 17.87 19.16 15.01
C ASN A 636 18.19 20.16 16.13
N GLU A 637 18.87 19.68 17.18
CA GLU A 637 19.08 20.48 18.39
C GLU A 637 20.55 20.77 18.73
N SER A 638 21.50 20.08 18.06
CA SER A 638 22.93 20.19 18.45
C SER A 638 23.92 20.19 17.29
N GLY A 639 23.49 20.60 16.10
CA GLY A 639 24.37 20.53 14.94
C GLY A 639 24.55 19.11 14.40
N ASN A 640 24.60 18.98 13.07
CA ASN A 640 24.87 17.70 12.42
C ASN A 640 26.27 17.77 11.77
N GLY A 641 26.89 16.65 11.48
CA GLY A 641 28.17 16.57 10.80
C GLY A 641 28.22 17.21 9.41
N PHE A 642 27.11 17.82 8.98
CA PHE A 642 27.00 18.55 7.72
C PHE A 642 27.09 20.08 7.92
N GLU A 643 27.28 20.58 9.14
CA GLU A 643 27.29 22.02 9.41
C GLU A 643 28.47 22.78 8.73
N ASP A 644 29.60 22.13 8.60
CA ASP A 644 30.78 22.71 7.96
C ASP A 644 30.71 22.69 6.43
N ARG A 645 29.67 22.15 5.87
CA ARG A 645 29.44 22.13 4.42
C ARG A 645 28.77 23.43 4.01
N MET A 646 28.98 23.86 2.75
CA MET A 646 28.59 25.15 2.16
C MET A 646 27.34 25.83 2.75
N SER A 647 27.31 27.17 2.75
CA SER A 647 26.23 27.95 3.37
C SER A 647 24.97 28.09 2.51
N ILE A 648 23.87 28.58 3.08
CA ILE A 648 22.62 28.90 2.34
C ILE A 648 22.89 29.98 1.27
N GLU A 649 23.92 30.79 1.42
CA GLU A 649 24.32 31.78 0.43
C GLU A 649 24.77 31.15 -0.88
N ASP A 650 25.29 29.93 -0.82
CA ASP A 650 25.70 29.16 -1.99
C ASP A 650 24.50 28.68 -2.81
N PHE A 651 23.34 28.51 -2.20
CA PHE A 651 22.08 28.18 -2.92
C PHE A 651 21.59 29.32 -3.82
N ARG A 652 21.97 30.58 -3.51
CA ARG A 652 21.65 31.72 -4.38
C ARG A 652 22.33 31.61 -5.73
N GLY A 653 23.51 31.02 -5.77
CA GLY A 653 24.29 30.80 -6.99
C GLY A 653 23.88 29.53 -7.77
N LEU A 654 22.99 28.69 -7.25
CA LEU A 654 22.65 27.38 -7.83
C LEU A 654 22.20 27.47 -9.31
N PHE A 655 21.51 28.55 -9.67
CA PHE A 655 21.06 28.83 -11.03
C PHE A 655 21.77 30.05 -11.64
N SER A 656 23.00 30.31 -11.25
CA SER A 656 23.75 31.48 -11.73
C SER A 656 23.84 31.51 -13.27
N GLY A 657 23.71 32.73 -13.82
CA GLY A 657 23.75 32.93 -15.28
C GLY A 657 22.40 33.08 -15.97
N GLU A 658 21.29 32.82 -15.29
CA GLU A 658 19.96 33.00 -15.85
C GLU A 658 19.47 34.45 -15.73
N THR A 659 18.80 34.95 -16.75
CA THR A 659 18.20 36.30 -16.76
C THR A 659 16.79 36.27 -16.18
N ILE A 660 16.58 36.93 -15.05
CA ILE A 660 15.26 37.02 -14.40
C ILE A 660 14.61 38.34 -14.79
N THR A 661 13.38 38.29 -15.29
CA THR A 661 12.57 39.51 -15.50
C THR A 661 11.82 39.90 -14.25
N LYS A 662 11.41 41.16 -14.16
CA LYS A 662 10.58 41.66 -13.05
C LYS A 662 9.27 40.87 -12.94
N GLY A 663 8.62 40.57 -14.06
CA GLY A 663 7.38 39.80 -14.10
C GLY A 663 7.56 38.36 -13.58
N MET A 664 8.66 37.69 -13.92
CA MET A 664 8.98 36.36 -13.34
C MET A 664 9.09 36.43 -11.83
N PHE A 665 9.78 37.43 -11.30
CA PHE A 665 9.98 37.58 -9.86
C PHE A 665 8.64 37.85 -9.14
N GLU A 666 7.83 38.77 -9.64
CA GLU A 666 6.54 39.11 -9.04
C GLU A 666 5.56 37.92 -9.07
N GLU A 667 5.50 37.17 -10.16
CA GLU A 667 4.66 35.99 -10.25
C GLU A 667 5.15 34.87 -9.30
N CYS A 668 6.44 34.58 -9.24
CA CYS A 668 7.00 33.63 -8.27
C CYS A 668 6.73 34.05 -6.82
N GLN A 669 6.82 35.34 -6.51
CA GLN A 669 6.51 35.87 -5.18
C GLN A 669 5.05 35.64 -4.81
N LEU A 670 4.11 35.85 -5.75
CA LEU A 670 2.69 35.56 -5.55
C LEU A 670 2.45 34.08 -5.26
N ILE A 671 3.01 33.20 -6.09
CA ILE A 671 2.88 31.73 -5.91
C ILE A 671 3.45 31.29 -4.57
N ASN A 672 4.64 31.78 -4.20
CA ASN A 672 5.25 31.45 -2.93
C ASN A 672 4.42 31.96 -1.73
N SER A 673 3.81 33.14 -1.81
CA SER A 673 2.95 33.66 -0.75
C SER A 673 1.68 32.82 -0.58
N ILE A 674 1.05 32.40 -1.68
CA ILE A 674 -0.12 31.51 -1.66
C ILE A 674 0.26 30.17 -1.01
N TYR A 675 1.39 29.61 -1.42
CA TYR A 675 1.87 28.33 -0.86
C TYR A 675 2.13 28.43 0.64
N ALA A 676 2.87 29.46 1.07
CA ALA A 676 3.24 29.64 2.47
C ALA A 676 2.02 29.86 3.37
N ASP A 677 1.05 30.63 2.92
CA ASP A 677 -0.18 30.91 3.67
C ASP A 677 -1.04 29.65 3.87
N VAL A 678 -1.18 28.83 2.82
CA VAL A 678 -1.91 27.54 2.94
C VAL A 678 -1.18 26.57 3.84
N ALA A 679 0.14 26.42 3.66
CA ALA A 679 0.95 25.53 4.47
C ALA A 679 0.92 25.92 5.96
N SER A 680 0.99 27.22 6.30
CA SER A 680 0.87 27.70 7.69
C SER A 680 -0.47 27.32 8.33
N ARG A 681 -1.57 27.49 7.60
CA ARG A 681 -2.91 27.15 8.14
C ARG A 681 -3.06 25.66 8.43
N ILE A 682 -2.50 24.81 7.56
CA ILE A 682 -2.52 23.37 7.80
C ILE A 682 -1.79 23.03 9.10
N VAL A 683 -0.62 23.64 9.31
CA VAL A 683 0.19 23.42 10.52
C VAL A 683 -0.49 23.98 11.76
N GLU A 684 -1.03 25.19 11.71
CA GLU A 684 -1.77 25.81 12.82
C GLU A 684 -2.95 24.93 13.23
N ARG A 685 -3.70 24.40 12.27
CA ARG A 685 -4.81 23.50 12.55
C ARG A 685 -4.35 22.17 13.15
N GLU A 686 -3.22 21.63 12.73
CA GLU A 686 -2.63 20.42 13.30
C GLU A 686 -2.31 20.61 14.79
N GLU A 687 -1.70 21.73 15.15
CA GLU A 687 -1.38 22.06 16.54
C GLU A 687 -2.64 22.22 17.40
N GLU A 688 -3.68 22.87 16.85
CA GLU A 688 -4.97 23.03 17.55
C GLU A 688 -5.60 21.66 17.86
N VAL A 689 -5.66 20.76 16.88
CA VAL A 689 -6.27 19.44 17.04
C VAL A 689 -5.44 18.55 17.98
N LYS A 690 -4.12 18.63 17.92
CA LYS A 690 -3.23 17.94 18.87
C LYS A 690 -3.45 18.41 20.31
N LEU A 691 -3.62 19.72 20.51
CA LEU A 691 -3.94 20.28 21.82
C LEU A 691 -5.30 19.78 22.35
N GLN A 692 -6.31 19.71 21.48
CA GLN A 692 -7.62 19.16 21.84
C GLN A 692 -7.50 17.69 22.29
N LEU A 693 -6.70 16.87 21.58
CA LEU A 693 -6.45 15.49 21.94
C LEU A 693 -5.73 15.37 23.29
N ALA A 694 -4.69 16.20 23.50
CA ALA A 694 -3.95 16.19 24.77
C ALA A 694 -4.86 16.54 25.97
N ASN A 695 -5.74 17.52 25.82
CA ASN A 695 -6.71 17.91 26.84
C ASN A 695 -7.73 16.78 27.10
N ALA A 696 -8.24 16.15 26.05
CA ALA A 696 -9.18 15.04 26.17
C ALA A 696 -8.52 13.79 26.80
N GLN A 697 -7.25 13.54 26.51
CA GLN A 697 -6.48 12.46 27.12
C GLN A 697 -6.24 12.74 28.62
N ALA A 698 -5.88 13.95 28.99
CA ALA A 698 -5.71 14.34 30.39
C ALA A 698 -7.00 14.16 31.17
N LEU A 699 -8.15 14.56 30.60
CA LEU A 699 -9.46 14.33 31.18
C LEU A 699 -9.75 12.83 31.38
N TRP A 700 -9.48 12.01 30.40
CA TRP A 700 -9.62 10.56 30.51
C TRP A 700 -8.72 9.97 31.59
N ASP A 701 -7.46 10.37 31.67
CA ASP A 701 -6.52 9.89 32.68
C ASP A 701 -6.97 10.25 34.11
N ALA A 702 -7.59 11.41 34.28
CA ALA A 702 -8.16 11.82 35.54
C ALA A 702 -9.41 11.01 35.94
N LEU A 703 -10.26 10.69 34.95
CA LEU A 703 -11.58 10.08 35.24
C LEU A 703 -11.62 8.55 35.03
N ARG A 704 -10.60 7.91 34.54
CA ARG A 704 -10.59 6.46 34.24
C ARG A 704 -10.85 5.58 35.45
N LYS A 705 -10.50 6.05 36.67
CA LYS A 705 -10.74 5.35 37.94
C LYS A 705 -11.94 5.89 38.69
N CYS A 706 -12.68 6.86 38.15
CA CYS A 706 -13.86 7.41 38.79
C CYS A 706 -14.96 6.34 38.87
N GLU A 707 -15.70 6.28 39.98
CA GLU A 707 -16.82 5.35 40.17
C GLU A 707 -18.02 5.71 39.29
N ASP A 708 -18.18 7.00 38.95
CA ASP A 708 -19.25 7.48 38.13
C ASP A 708 -19.08 6.99 36.68
N LYS A 709 -19.99 6.09 36.27
CA LYS A 709 -19.99 5.48 34.94
C LYS A 709 -20.26 6.49 33.82
N GLU A 710 -21.06 7.53 34.10
CA GLU A 710 -21.46 8.53 33.12
C GLU A 710 -20.29 9.48 32.79
N GLN A 711 -19.59 9.93 33.84
CA GLN A 711 -18.39 10.75 33.69
C GLN A 711 -17.28 9.99 32.95
N ARG A 712 -17.03 8.72 33.28
CA ARG A 712 -16.08 7.89 32.53
C ARG A 712 -16.45 7.73 31.06
N ARG A 713 -17.74 7.49 30.78
CA ARG A 713 -18.25 7.35 29.41
C ARG A 713 -18.08 8.64 28.65
N SER A 714 -18.38 9.78 29.25
CA SER A 714 -18.19 11.10 28.64
C SER A 714 -16.72 11.37 28.30
N ALA A 715 -15.79 11.06 29.22
CA ALA A 715 -14.36 11.23 29.00
C ALA A 715 -13.83 10.33 27.85
N VAL A 716 -14.31 9.08 27.78
CA VAL A 716 -13.98 8.17 26.65
C VAL A 716 -14.47 8.74 25.34
N LEU A 717 -15.71 9.21 25.28
CA LEU A 717 -16.30 9.78 24.07
C LEU A 717 -15.53 11.04 23.62
N ALA A 718 -15.20 11.93 24.59
CA ALA A 718 -14.41 13.12 24.28
C ALA A 718 -13.03 12.78 23.69
N ARG A 719 -12.33 11.81 24.30
CA ARG A 719 -11.04 11.36 23.81
C ARG A 719 -11.15 10.73 22.41
N ASN A 720 -12.12 9.84 22.21
CA ASN A 720 -12.31 9.19 20.91
C ASN A 720 -12.66 10.23 19.83
N LYS A 721 -13.51 11.21 20.15
CA LYS A 721 -13.84 12.30 19.22
C LYS A 721 -12.61 13.14 18.87
N ALA A 722 -11.77 13.48 19.84
CA ALA A 722 -10.54 14.22 19.57
C ALA A 722 -9.54 13.40 18.77
N GLN A 723 -9.45 12.08 19.00
CA GLN A 723 -8.62 11.17 18.23
C GLN A 723 -9.10 11.07 16.76
N SER A 724 -10.41 10.98 16.55
CA SER A 724 -10.98 10.99 15.19
C SER A 724 -10.72 12.34 14.50
N ALA A 725 -10.88 13.45 15.20
CA ALA A 725 -10.60 14.77 14.65
C ALA A 725 -9.13 14.93 14.22
N LEU A 726 -8.19 14.41 15.02
CA LEU A 726 -6.77 14.40 14.62
C LEU A 726 -6.56 13.55 13.37
N TRP A 727 -7.12 12.34 13.32
CA TRP A 727 -6.99 11.47 12.17
C TRP A 727 -7.61 12.09 10.90
N GLU A 728 -8.80 12.66 11.00
CA GLU A 728 -9.48 13.36 9.89
C GLU A 728 -8.62 14.54 9.42
N HIS A 729 -8.09 15.33 10.35
CA HIS A 729 -7.19 16.43 10.00
C HIS A 729 -5.91 15.94 9.29
N GLU A 730 -5.30 14.85 9.76
CA GLU A 730 -4.12 14.27 9.09
C GLU A 730 -4.42 13.85 7.64
N GLN A 731 -5.60 13.29 7.38
CA GLN A 731 -6.02 12.97 6.02
C GLN A 731 -6.26 14.23 5.19
N ASP A 732 -6.99 15.21 5.74
CA ASP A 732 -7.25 16.47 5.07
C ASP A 732 -5.97 17.27 4.82
N ALA A 733 -5.03 17.28 5.75
CA ALA A 733 -3.73 17.90 5.58
C ALA A 733 -2.93 17.25 4.44
N ARG A 734 -2.92 15.92 4.34
CA ARG A 734 -2.29 15.20 3.21
C ARG A 734 -2.93 15.60 1.89
N ASP A 735 -4.27 15.64 1.83
CA ASP A 735 -5.02 16.00 0.63
C ASP A 735 -4.77 17.48 0.26
N GLN A 736 -4.74 18.38 1.22
CA GLN A 736 -4.44 19.80 1.00
C GLN A 736 -3.01 20.03 0.54
N PHE A 737 -2.01 19.38 1.17
CA PHE A 737 -0.63 19.46 0.70
C PHE A 737 -0.46 18.88 -0.69
N SER A 738 -1.10 17.75 -0.98
CA SER A 738 -1.09 17.16 -2.33
C SER A 738 -1.64 18.13 -3.37
N SER A 739 -2.75 18.79 -3.07
CA SER A 739 -3.36 19.80 -3.95
C SER A 739 -2.48 21.01 -4.13
N LEU A 740 -1.86 21.48 -3.06
CA LEU A 740 -0.94 22.60 -3.08
C LEU A 740 0.31 22.28 -3.93
N HIS A 741 0.86 21.09 -3.79
CA HIS A 741 1.96 20.62 -4.63
C HIS A 741 1.57 20.53 -6.10
N LEU A 742 0.36 20.04 -6.37
CA LEU A 742 -0.18 20.03 -7.73
C LEU A 742 -0.34 21.40 -8.32
N PHE A 743 -0.90 22.32 -7.55
CA PHE A 743 -1.08 23.70 -7.97
C PHE A 743 0.24 24.31 -8.42
N VAL A 744 1.29 24.26 -7.60
CA VAL A 744 2.59 24.82 -7.96
C VAL A 744 3.27 24.07 -9.10
N HIS A 745 3.06 22.76 -9.16
CA HIS A 745 3.58 21.93 -10.25
C HIS A 745 2.94 22.30 -11.59
N TYR A 746 1.60 22.43 -11.67
CA TYR A 746 0.91 22.84 -12.90
C TYR A 746 1.22 24.26 -13.30
N TRP A 747 1.29 25.15 -12.32
CA TRP A 747 1.74 26.49 -12.62
C TRP A 747 3.12 26.47 -13.30
N ALA A 748 4.06 25.71 -12.76
CA ALA A 748 5.40 25.59 -13.31
C ALA A 748 5.44 24.86 -14.67
N GLN A 749 4.51 23.92 -14.93
CA GLN A 749 4.38 23.29 -16.23
C GLN A 749 3.99 24.29 -17.34
N GLY A 750 3.21 25.33 -17.02
CA GLY A 750 2.91 26.41 -17.95
C GLY A 750 4.14 27.26 -18.33
N LYS A 751 5.26 27.07 -17.64
CA LYS A 751 6.53 27.84 -17.86
C LYS A 751 7.52 27.03 -18.70
N GLN A 752 7.09 26.50 -19.86
CA GLN A 752 7.93 25.64 -20.71
C GLN A 752 9.19 26.36 -21.23
N GLU A 753 9.05 27.65 -21.55
CA GLU A 753 10.17 28.48 -21.97
C GLU A 753 10.95 29.00 -20.75
N ASN A 754 12.30 28.91 -20.83
CA ASN A 754 13.19 29.43 -19.80
C ASN A 754 12.95 28.88 -18.37
N ARG A 755 12.62 27.59 -18.23
CA ARG A 755 12.32 26.97 -16.95
C ARG A 755 13.42 27.23 -15.89
N ARG A 756 14.68 27.24 -16.27
CA ARG A 756 15.79 27.54 -15.36
C ARG A 756 15.73 28.97 -14.82
N ALA A 757 15.36 29.96 -15.64
CA ALA A 757 15.19 31.34 -15.17
C ALA A 757 14.02 31.46 -14.19
N TRP A 758 12.92 30.75 -14.41
CA TRP A 758 11.83 30.67 -13.45
C TRP A 758 12.25 29.99 -12.14
N ALA A 759 13.02 28.91 -12.22
CA ALA A 759 13.58 28.25 -11.05
C ALA A 759 14.54 29.19 -10.28
N GLN A 760 15.38 29.96 -10.98
CA GLN A 760 16.22 31.00 -10.39
C GLN A 760 15.39 32.07 -9.67
N ALA A 761 14.32 32.55 -10.31
CA ALA A 761 13.44 33.55 -9.68
C ALA A 761 12.82 33.03 -8.38
N MET A 762 12.31 31.81 -8.41
CA MET A 762 11.77 31.13 -7.22
C MET A 762 12.86 30.89 -6.15
N ASN A 763 14.03 30.42 -6.57
CA ASN A 763 15.16 30.22 -5.66
C ASN A 763 15.60 31.51 -4.98
N THR A 764 15.59 32.63 -5.67
CA THR A 764 15.93 33.95 -5.11
C THR A 764 14.94 34.35 -4.00
N ILE A 765 13.64 34.08 -4.18
CA ILE A 765 12.61 34.37 -3.17
C ILE A 765 12.81 33.47 -1.95
N VAL A 766 12.98 32.19 -2.17
CA VAL A 766 13.14 31.19 -1.11
C VAL A 766 14.42 31.43 -0.30
N SER A 767 15.52 31.73 -0.98
CA SER A 767 16.82 32.00 -0.34
C SER A 767 16.87 33.33 0.44
N ASN A 768 15.95 34.26 0.18
CA ASN A 768 15.79 35.49 0.95
C ASN A 768 14.97 35.31 2.24
N GLY A 769 14.56 34.08 2.58
CA GLY A 769 13.90 33.78 3.84
C GLY A 769 12.40 34.15 3.89
N THR A 770 11.81 34.53 2.77
CA THR A 770 10.40 35.00 2.70
C THR A 770 9.39 33.93 2.35
N GLY A 771 9.77 32.62 2.33
CA GLY A 771 8.84 31.57 1.95
C GLY A 771 9.23 30.17 2.29
N SER A 772 8.34 29.23 1.96
CA SER A 772 8.59 27.79 2.12
C SER A 772 9.51 27.27 1.03
N GLY A 773 10.69 26.76 1.41
CA GLY A 773 11.60 26.10 0.48
C GLY A 773 10.94 24.97 -0.33
N ALA A 774 9.86 24.40 0.18
CA ALA A 774 9.10 23.35 -0.51
C ALA A 774 8.57 23.82 -1.88
N VAL A 775 8.20 25.09 -2.05
CA VAL A 775 7.65 25.58 -3.30
C VAL A 775 8.60 25.43 -4.48
N LEU A 776 9.89 25.70 -4.27
CA LEU A 776 10.91 25.51 -5.31
C LEU A 776 11.02 24.04 -5.75
N PHE A 777 11.11 23.14 -4.78
CA PHE A 777 11.26 21.70 -5.06
C PHE A 777 10.00 21.06 -5.63
N GLN A 778 8.85 21.63 -5.38
CA GLN A 778 7.58 21.15 -5.97
C GLN A 778 7.30 21.75 -7.35
N SER A 779 7.75 22.99 -7.59
CA SER A 779 7.55 23.67 -8.88
C SER A 779 8.56 23.23 -9.94
N PHE A 780 9.83 23.12 -9.57
CA PHE A 780 10.95 22.88 -10.48
C PHE A 780 11.87 21.76 -10.00
N PRO A 781 11.33 20.56 -9.65
CA PRO A 781 12.11 19.52 -9.00
C PRO A 781 13.25 19.00 -9.88
N GLN A 782 13.04 18.81 -11.18
CA GLN A 782 14.10 18.32 -12.07
C GLN A 782 15.17 19.39 -12.29
N GLU A 783 14.79 20.66 -12.44
CA GLU A 783 15.71 21.76 -12.61
C GLU A 783 16.59 21.95 -11.37
N VAL A 784 16.04 21.73 -10.17
CA VAL A 784 16.82 21.77 -8.92
C VAL A 784 17.83 20.62 -8.88
N VAL A 785 17.40 19.40 -9.18
CA VAL A 785 18.29 18.23 -9.22
C VAL A 785 19.42 18.43 -10.23
N ASP A 786 19.10 18.89 -11.44
CA ASP A 786 20.08 19.13 -12.48
C ASP A 786 21.07 20.25 -12.08
N ALA A 787 20.59 21.31 -11.42
CA ALA A 787 21.44 22.38 -10.94
C ALA A 787 22.42 21.93 -9.84
N PHE A 788 21.99 21.10 -8.90
CA PHE A 788 22.88 20.49 -7.90
C PHE A 788 23.90 19.54 -8.53
N ALA A 789 23.48 18.72 -9.47
CA ALA A 789 24.38 17.82 -10.18
C ALA A 789 25.47 18.60 -10.95
N GLU A 790 25.10 19.70 -11.62
CA GLU A 790 26.02 20.56 -12.35
C GLU A 790 26.98 21.30 -11.41
N ALA A 791 26.46 21.90 -10.33
CA ALA A 791 27.24 22.66 -9.40
C ALA A 791 28.25 21.82 -8.60
N THR A 792 27.93 20.56 -8.33
CA THR A 792 28.73 19.69 -7.47
C THR A 792 29.46 18.57 -8.22
N GLY A 793 29.28 18.45 -9.54
CA GLY A 793 29.80 17.34 -10.34
C GLY A 793 29.17 15.99 -10.00
N GLY A 794 27.95 16.02 -9.45
CA GLY A 794 27.18 14.85 -9.09
C GLY A 794 26.49 14.17 -10.28
N GLN A 795 25.70 13.15 -9.99
CA GLN A 795 24.98 12.39 -10.99
C GLN A 795 23.60 12.98 -11.21
N ARG A 796 23.21 13.19 -12.47
CA ARG A 796 21.82 13.53 -12.80
C ARG A 796 20.94 12.33 -12.58
N VAL A 797 19.87 12.49 -11.80
CA VAL A 797 18.86 11.49 -11.54
C VAL A 797 17.48 12.02 -11.91
N ARG A 798 16.56 11.12 -12.22
CA ARG A 798 15.19 11.50 -12.54
C ARG A 798 14.40 11.67 -11.26
N VAL A 799 13.67 12.78 -11.20
CA VAL A 799 12.71 13.04 -10.14
C VAL A 799 11.38 12.39 -10.53
N ARG A 800 10.74 11.80 -9.54
CA ARG A 800 9.36 11.34 -9.65
C ARG A 800 8.43 12.55 -9.74
N LEU A 801 8.05 12.90 -10.95
CA LEU A 801 7.04 13.92 -11.19
C LEU A 801 5.64 13.35 -10.99
N PRO A 802 4.70 14.14 -10.47
CA PRO A 802 3.29 13.80 -10.53
C PRO A 802 2.93 13.52 -11.98
N LYS A 803 2.29 12.38 -12.27
CA LYS A 803 1.88 12.07 -13.65
C LYS A 803 0.91 13.14 -14.12
N THR A 804 1.27 13.78 -15.19
CA THR A 804 0.60 14.95 -15.72
C THR A 804 -0.79 14.61 -16.22
N ILE A 805 -1.74 15.29 -15.65
CA ILE A 805 -3.02 15.59 -16.28
C ILE A 805 -2.76 16.87 -17.08
N ASN A 806 -3.37 16.99 -18.26
CA ASN A 806 -3.32 18.24 -19.03
C ASN A 806 -4.11 19.32 -18.26
N GLY A 807 -3.41 20.06 -17.42
CA GLY A 807 -3.95 21.15 -16.64
C GLY A 807 -3.10 22.42 -16.81
N TYR A 808 -3.67 23.55 -16.53
CA TYR A 808 -2.97 24.83 -16.46
C TYR A 808 -3.54 25.67 -15.31
N VAL A 809 -2.69 26.53 -14.75
CA VAL A 809 -3.09 27.51 -13.76
C VAL A 809 -3.36 28.82 -14.47
N TRP A 810 -4.52 29.39 -14.21
CA TRP A 810 -4.94 30.67 -14.73
C TRP A 810 -5.21 31.65 -13.58
N PHE A 811 -4.96 32.93 -13.82
CA PHE A 811 -5.23 34.00 -12.87
C PHE A 811 -6.28 34.93 -13.47
N ASP A 812 -7.31 35.28 -12.70
CA ASP A 812 -8.28 36.28 -13.11
C ASP A 812 -7.75 37.71 -12.83
N ASP A 813 -8.53 38.73 -13.24
CA ASP A 813 -8.20 40.14 -13.05
C ASP A 813 -8.07 40.55 -11.58
N GLN A 814 -8.55 39.72 -10.64
CA GLN A 814 -8.41 39.91 -9.21
C GLN A 814 -7.25 39.09 -8.62
N GLN A 815 -6.36 38.53 -9.45
CA GLN A 815 -5.24 37.68 -9.11
C GLN A 815 -5.66 36.42 -8.32
N ARG A 816 -6.86 35.94 -8.53
CA ARG A 816 -7.28 34.65 -7.98
C ARG A 816 -6.75 33.53 -8.87
N ALA A 817 -6.13 32.52 -8.24
CA ALA A 817 -5.54 31.40 -8.95
C ALA A 817 -6.59 30.30 -9.18
N PHE A 818 -6.62 29.76 -10.37
CA PHE A 818 -7.49 28.66 -10.76
C PHE A 818 -6.66 27.53 -11.36
N LEU A 819 -6.89 26.31 -10.89
CA LEU A 819 -6.40 25.12 -11.57
C LEU A 819 -7.47 24.65 -12.55
N VAL A 820 -7.13 24.69 -13.82
CA VAL A 820 -8.03 24.25 -14.88
C VAL A 820 -7.59 22.86 -15.34
N GLU A 821 -8.45 21.89 -15.15
CA GLU A 821 -8.23 20.53 -15.60
C GLU A 821 -8.99 20.30 -16.92
N ARG A 822 -8.29 19.80 -17.91
CA ARG A 822 -8.89 19.40 -19.18
C ARG A 822 -9.42 17.97 -19.04
N ILE A 823 -10.71 17.83 -18.89
CA ILE A 823 -11.36 16.52 -18.94
C ILE A 823 -11.80 16.29 -20.38
N ALA A 824 -11.21 15.28 -21.02
CA ALA A 824 -11.74 14.77 -22.28
C ALA A 824 -13.10 14.10 -21.99
N ASN A 825 -14.18 14.71 -22.38
CA ASN A 825 -15.48 14.06 -22.42
C ASN A 825 -15.71 13.57 -23.85
N PRO A 826 -15.68 12.26 -24.12
CA PRO A 826 -15.83 11.74 -25.48
C PRO A 826 -17.23 11.95 -26.09
N GLU A 827 -18.25 12.27 -25.28
CA GLU A 827 -19.65 12.40 -25.72
C GLU A 827 -20.31 13.75 -25.36
N GLY A 828 -19.56 14.67 -24.77
CA GLY A 828 -20.08 16.02 -24.43
C GLY A 828 -19.76 17.06 -25.51
N PRO A 829 -20.46 18.21 -25.52
CA PRO A 829 -20.10 19.28 -26.44
C PRO A 829 -18.63 19.65 -26.25
N GLU A 830 -17.90 19.69 -27.36
CA GLU A 830 -16.48 20.05 -27.36
C GLU A 830 -16.29 21.32 -26.54
N GLY A 831 -15.47 21.22 -25.49
CA GLY A 831 -15.00 22.38 -24.78
C GLY A 831 -15.49 22.61 -23.36
N VAL A 832 -16.15 21.66 -22.70
CA VAL A 832 -16.43 21.82 -21.25
C VAL A 832 -15.14 21.56 -20.48
N LYS A 833 -14.58 22.63 -19.93
CA LYS A 833 -13.42 22.57 -19.01
C LYS A 833 -13.96 22.53 -17.59
N ARG A 834 -13.53 21.58 -16.78
CA ARG A 834 -13.75 21.66 -15.33
C ARG A 834 -12.68 22.57 -14.74
N VAL A 835 -13.12 23.57 -14.02
CA VAL A 835 -12.26 24.53 -13.33
C VAL A 835 -12.34 24.26 -11.85
N PHE A 836 -11.19 23.98 -11.26
CA PHE A 836 -11.06 23.94 -9.82
C PHE A 836 -10.71 25.34 -9.34
N LEU A 837 -11.65 25.98 -8.71
CA LEU A 837 -11.46 27.30 -8.17
C LEU A 837 -10.70 27.20 -6.85
N PHE A 838 -9.43 27.62 -6.83
CA PHE A 838 -8.77 28.01 -5.60
C PHE A 838 -9.21 29.43 -5.26
N GLN A 839 -10.34 29.60 -4.61
CA GLN A 839 -10.74 30.91 -4.18
C GLN A 839 -9.94 31.31 -2.94
N TYR A 840 -8.97 32.16 -3.14
CA TYR A 840 -8.31 32.88 -2.07
C TYR A 840 -9.24 33.98 -1.56
N LYS A 841 -10.14 33.64 -0.64
CA LYS A 841 -10.85 34.65 0.15
C LYS A 841 -9.91 35.14 1.21
N GLY A 842 -9.37 36.36 1.04
CA GLY A 842 -8.35 36.95 1.85
C GLY A 842 -8.40 36.56 3.32
N LYS A 843 -7.31 36.04 3.83
CA LYS A 843 -7.02 35.57 5.18
C LYS A 843 -7.73 34.35 5.76
N ARG A 844 -8.76 33.73 5.17
CA ARG A 844 -9.51 32.69 5.95
C ARG A 844 -9.94 31.38 5.33
N SER A 845 -9.93 31.16 4.02
CA SER A 845 -10.18 29.80 3.50
C SER A 845 -9.87 29.64 2.01
N LEU A 846 -9.26 28.51 1.65
CA LEU A 846 -9.33 27.94 0.31
C LEU A 846 -10.59 27.08 0.25
N THR A 847 -11.55 27.48 -0.56
CA THR A 847 -12.71 26.66 -0.89
C THR A 847 -12.56 26.17 -2.31
N PHE A 848 -12.86 24.88 -2.52
CA PHE A 848 -12.97 24.30 -3.84
C PHE A 848 -14.41 24.47 -4.30
N GLU A 849 -14.63 25.16 -5.39
CA GLU A 849 -15.92 25.17 -6.08
C GLU A 849 -15.74 24.59 -7.48
N ASP A 850 -16.57 23.64 -7.86
CA ASP A 850 -16.62 23.10 -9.22
C ASP A 850 -17.50 24.06 -10.06
N THR A 851 -16.85 24.85 -10.89
CA THR A 851 -17.56 25.71 -11.83
C THR A 851 -17.26 25.25 -13.25
N SER A 852 -18.28 24.93 -14.02
CA SER A 852 -18.14 24.71 -15.47
C SER A 852 -18.02 26.06 -16.17
N ILE A 853 -16.87 26.35 -16.75
CA ILE A 853 -16.67 27.53 -17.60
C ILE A 853 -16.81 27.12 -19.08
N PRO A 854 -17.56 27.88 -19.88
CA PRO A 854 -17.65 27.65 -21.32
C PRO A 854 -16.29 27.74 -22.01
N ALA A 855 -16.08 26.91 -23.03
CA ALA A 855 -14.80 26.73 -23.76
C ALA A 855 -14.27 27.98 -24.48
N THR A 856 -14.99 29.10 -24.44
CA THR A 856 -14.67 30.36 -25.13
C THR A 856 -13.64 31.25 -24.45
N LEU A 857 -13.21 30.90 -23.23
CA LEU A 857 -12.03 31.57 -22.63
C LEU A 857 -10.76 31.02 -23.26
N GLY A 858 -10.31 31.72 -24.27
CA GLY A 858 -9.12 31.37 -25.04
C GLY A 858 -7.87 31.29 -24.17
N CYS A 859 -7.00 30.33 -24.53
CA CYS A 859 -5.64 30.33 -24.11
C CYS A 859 -4.94 31.57 -24.66
N SER A 860 -4.64 32.55 -23.85
CA SER A 860 -3.59 33.55 -24.12
C SER A 860 -2.31 33.12 -23.41
#